data_71afdea6fb22820331bcca08ca0eb848
#
_entry.id   71afdea6fb22820331bcca08ca0eb848
#
_cell.length_a   1.000
_cell.length_b   1.000
_cell.length_c   1.000
_cell.angle_alpha   90.00
_cell.angle_beta   90.00
_cell.angle_gamma   90.00
#
_symmetry.space_group_name_H-M   'P 1'
#
loop_
_entity.id
_entity.type
_entity.pdbx_description
1 polymer ?
#
loop_
_entity_poly.entity_id
_entity_poly.type
_entity_poly.pdbx_seq_one_letter_code
_entity_poly.pdbx_strand_id
1 'polypeptide(L)'
;MPIYQPNSVVGNSRILITLGLRGELMTFFYPHIDFSQNLHEGMPAVYFPGESGRPGRLAWTFDPSWHATQRYVGRTNILETQLTDAPTGLVLSITDMVHPSEPVLLRRFLAANPTGKPVRAKLFQYLDVQLGELEQRNAIHFHAERNVGVAYWRNICFAIGGTVFDEYGCGRAGPGSHNSTKAQLERGSLSRQLEEIGDIDLAVGWDLSLAPGEQASRDLIIAADSSEIAAVARADGFRDLGWEAALGWTRSRWEEHVAAAKPVRIEQDLTEAYYRSLLAIDLLADPDTGSILAAPEFDPFFERSGGYGYCWPRDAVEVCLAMEKAGYPGHLARFLSWARRTQRPEGYWEQRYWLSGQRGPAWCTAEDSLQIDQTASVLFAMGRHARELDERERLAFLEEIWDSAHRAAEYLVRSVSPETGLHSTAFDLWETFRGTFTYSNGAIAAALGEAAYLARNSGQNDLADTWQATAAAIKNAVMSRLWQGDVFARGLDIGGRLDPAVDASALGLITPFEFLRLDDPAEREVAATCVEGVARRLGMGVDGAEALLRFEDDGYAGGGPGALATLWYARALLRLALAPEMNPEKAASYRARAVASMRAVLRAGTSTGLLPEMMGSGPGSHWAAPHAWTMAAFVMACLLLDRLPLDTPDA
;
A
#
# COMPACT_ATOMS: atom_id res chain seq x y z
N MET A 1 -1.18 -21.73 0.49
CA MET A 1 -0.80 -20.40 1.04
C MET A 1 -1.74 -19.41 0.40
N PRO A 2 -2.29 -18.42 1.08
CA PRO A 2 -3.11 -17.43 0.40
C PRO A 2 -2.23 -16.67 -0.58
N ILE A 3 -2.48 -16.84 -1.87
CA ILE A 3 -1.73 -16.24 -2.99
C ILE A 3 -1.76 -14.70 -2.95
N TYR A 4 -2.63 -14.12 -2.12
CA TYR A 4 -2.97 -12.69 -2.12
C TYR A 4 -2.37 -11.89 -0.96
N GLN A 5 -1.50 -12.49 -0.16
CA GLN A 5 -0.88 -11.83 0.99
C GLN A 5 0.63 -11.70 0.79
N PRO A 6 1.09 -10.65 0.10
CA PRO A 6 2.51 -10.42 -0.08
C PRO A 6 3.19 -10.12 1.26
N ASN A 7 4.44 -10.58 1.40
CA ASN A 7 5.28 -10.22 2.55
C ASN A 7 6.10 -8.95 2.28
N SER A 8 6.36 -8.66 1.01
CA SER A 8 7.17 -7.51 0.60
C SER A 8 6.82 -7.05 -0.81
N VAL A 9 7.25 -5.85 -1.16
CA VAL A 9 7.10 -5.23 -2.48
C VAL A 9 8.41 -4.59 -2.92
N VAL A 10 8.70 -4.67 -4.21
CA VAL A 10 9.77 -3.90 -4.88
C VAL A 10 9.21 -3.25 -6.14
N GLY A 11 9.74 -2.10 -6.53
CA GLY A 11 9.20 -1.37 -7.69
C GLY A 11 9.91 -0.05 -7.92
N ASN A 12 9.42 0.70 -8.91
CA ASN A 12 9.88 2.04 -9.25
C ASN A 12 8.76 2.93 -9.81
N SER A 13 7.50 2.64 -9.48
CA SER A 13 6.29 3.31 -10.01
C SER A 13 5.96 3.00 -11.49
N ARG A 14 6.82 2.31 -12.24
CA ARG A 14 6.53 1.78 -13.60
C ARG A 14 6.25 0.29 -13.58
N ILE A 15 6.95 -0.41 -12.71
CA ILE A 15 6.66 -1.79 -12.36
C ILE A 15 6.52 -1.91 -10.86
N LEU A 16 5.64 -2.78 -10.44
CA LEU A 16 5.44 -3.14 -9.03
C LEU A 16 5.38 -4.66 -8.94
N ILE A 17 6.16 -5.22 -8.02
CA ILE A 17 6.29 -6.67 -7.85
C ILE A 17 6.04 -6.99 -6.39
N THR A 18 5.11 -7.89 -6.14
CA THR A 18 4.89 -8.43 -4.79
C THR A 18 5.61 -9.75 -4.62
N LEU A 19 6.17 -9.96 -3.42
CA LEU A 19 6.95 -11.16 -3.12
C LEU A 19 6.44 -11.84 -1.85
N GLY A 20 6.47 -13.17 -1.89
CA GLY A 20 6.26 -14.01 -0.72
C GLY A 20 7.48 -14.03 0.21
N LEU A 21 7.30 -14.58 1.43
CA LEU A 21 8.35 -14.66 2.47
C LEU A 21 9.60 -15.45 2.01
N ARG A 22 9.47 -16.35 1.06
CA ARG A 22 10.55 -17.22 0.60
C ARG A 22 11.07 -16.88 -0.79
N GLY A 23 10.86 -15.62 -1.21
CA GLY A 23 11.36 -15.09 -2.48
C GLY A 23 10.52 -15.48 -3.69
N GLU A 24 9.29 -15.96 -3.48
CA GLU A 24 8.32 -16.15 -4.56
C GLU A 24 7.96 -14.81 -5.19
N LEU A 25 7.98 -14.68 -6.50
CA LEU A 25 7.36 -13.59 -7.22
C LEU A 25 5.87 -13.89 -7.34
N MET A 26 5.02 -13.10 -6.70
CA MET A 26 3.58 -13.35 -6.63
C MET A 26 2.82 -12.58 -7.72
N THR A 27 3.21 -11.33 -7.97
CA THR A 27 2.65 -10.49 -9.01
C THR A 27 3.76 -9.70 -9.70
N PHE A 28 3.50 -9.28 -10.93
CA PHE A 28 4.37 -8.39 -11.69
C PHE A 28 3.49 -7.44 -12.52
N PHE A 29 3.27 -6.24 -12.01
CA PHE A 29 2.47 -5.21 -12.68
C PHE A 29 3.32 -4.43 -13.67
N TYR A 30 2.85 -4.32 -14.92
CA TYR A 30 3.40 -3.55 -16.02
C TYR A 30 2.34 -3.43 -17.13
N PRO A 31 2.19 -2.33 -17.87
CA PRO A 31 3.02 -1.09 -17.86
C PRO A 31 2.66 -0.09 -16.75
N HIS A 32 1.63 -0.34 -15.97
CA HIS A 32 1.20 0.48 -14.85
C HIS A 32 1.13 -0.37 -13.57
N ILE A 33 1.23 0.27 -12.42
CA ILE A 33 1.26 -0.43 -11.13
C ILE A 33 -0.12 -0.91 -10.66
N ASP A 34 -1.20 -0.49 -11.32
CA ASP A 34 -2.58 -0.95 -11.08
C ASP A 34 -3.03 -2.01 -12.11
N PHE A 35 -2.32 -2.12 -13.24
CA PHE A 35 -2.69 -2.98 -14.37
C PHE A 35 -1.52 -3.06 -15.37
N SER A 36 -1.30 -4.10 -16.10
CA SER A 36 -1.86 -5.44 -15.96
C SER A 36 -0.92 -6.30 -15.10
N GLN A 37 -1.51 -7.26 -14.38
CA GLN A 37 -0.76 -8.31 -13.71
C GLN A 37 -0.28 -9.33 -14.77
N ASN A 38 1.02 -9.64 -14.79
CA ASN A 38 1.66 -10.38 -15.89
C ASN A 38 2.32 -11.70 -15.46
N LEU A 39 2.15 -12.10 -14.21
CA LEU A 39 2.79 -13.29 -13.66
C LEU A 39 1.82 -14.04 -12.74
N HIS A 40 1.57 -15.32 -13.07
CA HIS A 40 0.76 -16.17 -12.17
C HIS A 40 1.60 -16.74 -11.03
N GLU A 41 2.79 -17.26 -11.34
CA GLU A 41 3.76 -17.78 -10.35
C GLU A 41 5.19 -17.49 -10.79
N GLY A 42 6.05 -17.11 -9.83
CA GLY A 42 7.49 -17.00 -10.04
C GLY A 42 8.25 -17.67 -8.89
N MET A 43 8.60 -18.96 -9.06
CA MET A 43 9.08 -19.80 -7.96
C MET A 43 10.54 -20.20 -8.13
N PRO A 44 11.43 -19.88 -7.18
CA PRO A 44 12.76 -20.46 -7.12
C PRO A 44 12.71 -21.91 -6.62
N ALA A 45 13.62 -22.75 -7.12
CA ALA A 45 13.78 -24.12 -6.66
C ALA A 45 15.25 -24.55 -6.71
N VAL A 46 15.60 -25.54 -5.87
CA VAL A 46 16.91 -26.20 -5.91
C VAL A 46 16.71 -27.68 -6.08
N TYR A 47 17.31 -28.25 -7.10
CA TYR A 47 17.33 -29.69 -7.32
C TYR A 47 18.65 -30.28 -6.81
N PHE A 48 18.57 -31.23 -5.91
CA PHE A 48 19.68 -32.01 -5.39
C PHE A 48 19.71 -33.36 -6.12
N PRO A 49 20.74 -33.65 -6.95
CA PRO A 49 20.85 -34.93 -7.63
C PRO A 49 20.90 -36.11 -6.66
N GLY A 50 20.31 -37.22 -7.05
CA GLY A 50 20.33 -38.43 -6.23
C GLY A 50 21.73 -39.06 -6.14
N GLU A 51 22.02 -39.68 -5.01
CA GLU A 51 23.26 -40.42 -4.78
C GLU A 51 22.98 -41.90 -4.45
N SER A 52 23.82 -42.78 -5.01
CA SER A 52 23.88 -44.21 -4.59
C SER A 52 22.50 -44.91 -4.49
N GLY A 53 21.65 -44.77 -5.54
CA GLY A 53 20.33 -45.42 -5.58
C GLY A 53 19.19 -44.67 -4.91
N ARG A 54 19.42 -43.47 -4.40
CA ARG A 54 18.36 -42.57 -3.95
C ARG A 54 17.96 -41.62 -5.07
N PRO A 55 16.65 -41.37 -5.30
CA PRO A 55 16.22 -40.39 -6.29
C PRO A 55 16.69 -38.98 -5.93
N GLY A 56 16.82 -38.12 -6.91
CA GLY A 56 17.03 -36.68 -6.67
C GLY A 56 15.83 -36.05 -5.96
N ARG A 57 16.06 -34.89 -5.32
CA ARG A 57 15.05 -34.11 -4.62
C ARG A 57 14.95 -32.72 -5.22
N LEU A 58 13.78 -32.36 -5.72
CA LEU A 58 13.44 -30.96 -5.97
C LEU A 58 12.97 -30.32 -4.65
N ALA A 59 13.48 -29.18 -4.32
CA ALA A 59 13.10 -28.39 -3.15
C ALA A 59 12.69 -26.98 -3.62
N TRP A 60 11.40 -26.74 -3.70
CA TRP A 60 10.86 -25.39 -3.93
C TRP A 60 11.13 -24.52 -2.71
N THR A 61 11.41 -23.24 -2.90
CA THR A 61 11.67 -22.35 -1.75
C THR A 61 10.50 -22.25 -0.78
N PHE A 62 9.27 -22.53 -1.23
CA PHE A 62 8.08 -22.59 -0.38
C PHE A 62 7.96 -23.90 0.43
N ASP A 63 8.78 -24.92 0.17
CA ASP A 63 8.73 -26.18 0.92
C ASP A 63 9.11 -25.99 2.39
N PRO A 64 8.54 -26.81 3.31
CA PRO A 64 8.83 -26.70 4.73
C PRO A 64 10.29 -26.99 5.10
N SER A 65 11.09 -27.56 4.20
CA SER A 65 12.52 -27.81 4.42
C SER A 65 13.34 -26.52 4.52
N TRP A 66 12.83 -25.40 4.02
CA TRP A 66 13.51 -24.13 4.06
C TRP A 66 13.11 -23.28 5.26
N HIS A 67 14.11 -22.85 6.02
CA HIS A 67 13.95 -21.78 6.99
C HIS A 67 14.22 -20.45 6.27
N ALA A 68 13.25 -19.55 6.34
CA ALA A 68 13.31 -18.28 5.62
C ALA A 68 13.29 -17.09 6.57
N THR A 69 14.10 -16.07 6.26
CA THR A 69 14.02 -14.72 6.79
C THR A 69 14.06 -13.73 5.65
N GLN A 70 13.33 -12.62 5.77
CA GLN A 70 13.26 -11.61 4.74
C GLN A 70 13.33 -10.22 5.37
N ARG A 71 14.07 -9.30 4.75
CA ARG A 71 14.24 -7.93 5.22
C ARG A 71 14.58 -7.01 4.06
N TYR A 72 14.29 -5.73 4.20
CA TYR A 72 14.88 -4.72 3.34
C TYR A 72 16.31 -4.37 3.80
N VAL A 73 17.17 -4.05 2.84
CA VAL A 73 18.57 -3.67 3.10
C VAL A 73 18.59 -2.21 3.55
N GLY A 74 18.78 -1.97 4.83
CA GLY A 74 18.75 -0.62 5.39
C GLY A 74 17.42 0.10 5.08
N ARG A 75 17.51 1.41 4.85
CA ARG A 75 16.36 2.24 4.45
C ARG A 75 16.25 2.34 2.93
N THR A 76 16.05 1.19 2.27
CA THR A 76 15.90 1.08 0.81
C THR A 76 14.71 0.19 0.46
N ASN A 77 14.34 0.12 -0.83
CA ASN A 77 13.45 -0.91 -1.38
C ASN A 77 14.26 -2.03 -2.07
N ILE A 78 15.46 -2.32 -1.59
CA ILE A 78 16.25 -3.51 -1.95
C ILE A 78 15.92 -4.59 -0.93
N LEU A 79 15.40 -5.72 -1.39
CA LEU A 79 14.92 -6.81 -0.55
C LEU A 79 15.96 -7.94 -0.49
N GLU A 80 16.23 -8.46 0.69
CA GLU A 80 17.05 -9.64 0.91
C GLU A 80 16.21 -10.75 1.55
N THR A 81 16.15 -11.91 0.90
CA THR A 81 15.55 -13.14 1.42
C THR A 81 16.67 -14.16 1.66
N GLN A 82 16.81 -14.64 2.88
CA GLN A 82 17.77 -15.69 3.22
C GLN A 82 17.04 -16.99 3.53
N LEU A 83 17.47 -18.06 2.88
CA LEU A 83 16.89 -19.41 2.98
C LEU A 83 17.96 -20.39 3.39
N THR A 84 17.64 -21.30 4.33
CA THR A 84 18.53 -22.40 4.70
C THR A 84 17.79 -23.73 4.56
N ASP A 85 18.27 -24.60 3.67
CA ASP A 85 17.71 -25.94 3.49
C ASP A 85 18.14 -26.86 4.64
N ALA A 86 17.22 -27.26 5.51
CA ALA A 86 17.52 -28.04 6.69
C ALA A 86 18.22 -29.40 6.41
N PRO A 87 17.86 -30.16 5.35
CA PRO A 87 18.53 -31.44 5.04
C PRO A 87 19.98 -31.32 4.57
N THR A 88 20.32 -30.28 3.79
CA THR A 88 21.66 -30.15 3.19
C THR A 88 22.54 -29.10 3.86
N GLY A 89 21.91 -28.15 4.58
CA GLY A 89 22.60 -26.98 5.13
C GLY A 89 22.98 -25.94 4.08
N LEU A 90 22.56 -26.08 2.83
CA LEU A 90 22.76 -25.07 1.80
C LEU A 90 22.06 -23.76 2.21
N VAL A 91 22.75 -22.65 2.07
CA VAL A 91 22.19 -21.30 2.26
C VAL A 91 22.00 -20.68 0.88
N LEU A 92 20.78 -20.19 0.62
CA LEU A 92 20.45 -19.43 -0.58
C LEU A 92 19.98 -18.03 -0.17
N SER A 93 20.74 -17.02 -0.51
CA SER A 93 20.33 -15.62 -0.35
C SER A 93 19.83 -15.09 -1.70
N ILE A 94 18.65 -14.49 -1.71
CA ILE A 94 18.04 -13.86 -2.88
C ILE A 94 17.97 -12.36 -2.61
N THR A 95 18.59 -11.56 -3.47
CA THR A 95 18.48 -10.10 -3.41
C THR A 95 17.67 -9.60 -4.60
N ASP A 96 16.54 -8.95 -4.32
CA ASP A 96 15.64 -8.38 -5.31
C ASP A 96 15.70 -6.86 -5.29
N MET A 97 15.82 -6.25 -6.45
CA MET A 97 15.72 -4.81 -6.63
C MET A 97 15.16 -4.46 -8.00
N VAL A 98 14.45 -3.34 -8.07
CA VAL A 98 14.02 -2.74 -9.32
C VAL A 98 14.89 -1.52 -9.60
N HIS A 99 15.36 -1.38 -10.86
CA HIS A 99 16.16 -0.23 -11.25
C HIS A 99 15.37 1.07 -11.11
N PRO A 100 15.95 2.19 -10.61
CA PRO A 100 15.20 3.40 -10.28
C PRO A 100 14.37 4.02 -11.40
N SER A 101 14.81 3.92 -12.66
CA SER A 101 14.17 4.58 -13.80
C SER A 101 13.73 3.64 -14.92
N GLU A 102 14.20 2.38 -14.92
CA GLU A 102 13.90 1.41 -15.96
C GLU A 102 12.99 0.29 -15.45
N PRO A 103 12.05 -0.22 -16.26
CA PRO A 103 11.18 -1.30 -15.85
C PRO A 103 11.93 -2.65 -15.86
N VAL A 104 12.88 -2.80 -14.94
CA VAL A 104 13.76 -3.97 -14.84
C VAL A 104 13.83 -4.45 -13.39
N LEU A 105 13.44 -5.72 -13.19
CA LEU A 105 13.75 -6.47 -11.98
C LEU A 105 15.15 -7.09 -12.12
N LEU A 106 15.97 -6.87 -11.13
CA LEU A 106 17.27 -7.50 -10.95
C LEU A 106 17.21 -8.41 -9.73
N ARG A 107 17.47 -9.70 -9.93
CA ARG A 107 17.46 -10.71 -8.87
C ARG A 107 18.80 -11.42 -8.83
N ARG A 108 19.48 -11.37 -7.69
CA ARG A 108 20.71 -12.15 -7.47
C ARG A 108 20.45 -13.31 -6.53
N PHE A 109 20.83 -14.48 -6.93
CA PHE A 109 20.95 -15.66 -6.09
C PHE A 109 22.41 -15.83 -5.65
N LEU A 110 22.65 -15.93 -4.36
CA LEU A 110 23.94 -16.28 -3.77
C LEU A 110 23.77 -17.60 -3.02
N ALA A 111 24.27 -18.68 -3.61
CA ALA A 111 24.29 -20.00 -2.99
C ALA A 111 25.60 -20.18 -2.22
N ALA A 112 25.53 -20.53 -0.93
CA ALA A 112 26.69 -20.75 -0.07
C ALA A 112 26.61 -22.13 0.60
N ASN A 113 27.75 -22.82 0.67
CA ASN A 113 27.89 -24.10 1.35
C ASN A 113 28.69 -23.94 2.65
N PRO A 114 28.05 -23.64 3.80
CA PRO A 114 28.74 -23.54 5.08
C PRO A 114 29.09 -24.89 5.71
N THR A 115 28.72 -26.01 5.06
CA THR A 115 28.90 -27.36 5.60
C THR A 115 30.30 -27.91 5.35
N GLY A 116 30.66 -28.99 6.03
CA GLY A 116 31.93 -29.70 5.83
C GLY A 116 31.95 -30.67 4.63
N LYS A 117 30.89 -30.72 3.81
CA LYS A 117 30.79 -31.62 2.67
C LYS A 117 30.51 -30.85 1.37
N PRO A 118 31.03 -31.31 0.22
CA PRO A 118 30.67 -30.70 -1.06
C PRO A 118 29.15 -30.79 -1.32
N VAL A 119 28.57 -29.72 -1.90
CA VAL A 119 27.17 -29.70 -2.35
C VAL A 119 27.13 -29.61 -3.86
N ARG A 120 26.43 -30.54 -4.50
CA ARG A 120 26.07 -30.47 -5.91
C ARG A 120 24.56 -30.26 -6.00
N ALA A 121 24.16 -29.27 -6.77
CA ALA A 121 22.76 -28.91 -6.94
C ALA A 121 22.54 -28.23 -8.30
N LYS A 122 21.29 -28.01 -8.65
CA LYS A 122 20.90 -27.11 -9.74
C LYS A 122 19.95 -26.07 -9.14
N LEU A 123 20.21 -24.82 -9.41
CA LEU A 123 19.34 -23.71 -9.04
C LEU A 123 18.43 -23.40 -10.24
N PHE A 124 17.14 -23.29 -9.99
CA PHE A 124 16.14 -22.98 -11.02
C PHE A 124 15.30 -21.77 -10.62
N GLN A 125 14.90 -21.00 -11.63
CA GLN A 125 13.79 -20.06 -11.55
C GLN A 125 12.69 -20.50 -12.50
N TYR A 126 11.53 -20.78 -11.97
CA TYR A 126 10.30 -21.07 -12.71
C TYR A 126 9.46 -19.79 -12.81
N LEU A 127 8.85 -19.54 -13.97
CA LEU A 127 7.95 -18.41 -14.23
C LEU A 127 6.74 -18.93 -15.03
N ASP A 128 5.56 -18.83 -14.43
CA ASP A 128 4.27 -18.99 -15.09
C ASP A 128 3.78 -17.59 -15.49
N VAL A 129 3.83 -17.30 -16.78
CA VAL A 129 3.68 -15.95 -17.34
C VAL A 129 2.29 -15.77 -17.91
N GLN A 130 1.60 -14.71 -17.46
CA GLN A 130 0.24 -14.37 -17.83
C GLN A 130 0.15 -12.92 -18.32
N LEU A 131 0.77 -12.60 -19.46
CA LEU A 131 0.83 -11.23 -19.94
C LEU A 131 -0.55 -10.69 -20.30
N GLY A 132 -0.84 -9.48 -19.77
CA GLY A 132 -2.11 -8.80 -20.00
C GLY A 132 -3.31 -9.50 -19.38
N GLU A 133 -3.11 -10.30 -18.32
CA GLU A 133 -4.16 -11.06 -17.61
C GLU A 133 -4.89 -12.09 -18.50
N LEU A 134 -4.24 -12.55 -19.56
CA LEU A 134 -4.82 -13.50 -20.51
C LEU A 134 -3.93 -14.75 -20.67
N GLU A 135 -4.26 -15.81 -19.95
CA GLU A 135 -3.50 -17.06 -19.96
C GLU A 135 -3.37 -17.71 -21.35
N GLN A 136 -4.35 -17.58 -22.22
CA GLN A 136 -4.47 -18.42 -23.42
C GLN A 136 -3.93 -17.80 -24.71
N ARG A 137 -3.30 -16.63 -24.65
CA ARG A 137 -2.91 -15.88 -25.86
C ARG A 137 -1.46 -15.39 -25.85
N ASN A 138 -0.69 -15.88 -24.92
CA ASN A 138 0.71 -15.52 -24.78
C ASN A 138 1.58 -16.35 -25.71
N ALA A 139 2.75 -15.87 -26.03
CA ALA A 139 3.79 -16.63 -26.71
C ALA A 139 5.12 -16.41 -26.00
N ILE A 140 5.96 -17.42 -26.03
CA ILE A 140 7.31 -17.37 -25.49
C ILE A 140 8.27 -18.06 -26.46
N HIS A 141 9.48 -17.51 -26.60
CA HIS A 141 10.59 -18.17 -27.27
C HIS A 141 11.90 -17.89 -26.55
N PHE A 142 12.87 -18.74 -26.73
CA PHE A 142 14.21 -18.64 -26.16
C PHE A 142 15.26 -18.48 -27.26
N HIS A 143 15.96 -17.35 -27.25
CA HIS A 143 17.10 -17.09 -28.15
C HIS A 143 18.35 -17.77 -27.61
N ALA A 144 18.65 -18.96 -28.09
CA ALA A 144 19.77 -19.77 -27.59
C ALA A 144 21.15 -19.06 -27.73
N GLU A 145 21.37 -18.32 -28.83
CA GLU A 145 22.62 -17.58 -29.04
C GLU A 145 22.81 -16.40 -28.07
N ARG A 146 21.74 -15.73 -27.69
CA ARG A 146 21.75 -14.63 -26.72
C ARG A 146 21.57 -15.10 -25.30
N ASN A 147 21.09 -16.30 -25.10
CA ASN A 147 20.72 -16.88 -23.82
C ASN A 147 19.67 -16.02 -23.08
N VAL A 148 18.57 -15.70 -23.77
CA VAL A 148 17.46 -14.87 -23.31
C VAL A 148 16.13 -15.50 -23.71
N GLY A 149 15.22 -15.67 -22.75
CA GLY A 149 13.82 -15.99 -23.00
C GLY A 149 13.01 -14.71 -23.23
N VAL A 150 12.05 -14.73 -24.16
CA VAL A 150 11.16 -13.60 -24.43
C VAL A 150 9.72 -14.07 -24.42
N ALA A 151 8.97 -13.61 -23.43
CA ALA A 151 7.51 -13.75 -23.39
C ALA A 151 6.86 -12.49 -23.95
N TYR A 152 5.83 -12.63 -24.77
CA TYR A 152 5.16 -11.47 -25.37
C TYR A 152 3.68 -11.69 -25.64
N TRP A 153 2.94 -10.60 -25.55
CA TRP A 153 1.56 -10.46 -26.00
C TRP A 153 1.29 -8.99 -26.36
N ARG A 154 0.94 -8.74 -27.62
CA ARG A 154 0.75 -7.36 -28.13
C ARG A 154 1.97 -6.47 -27.84
N ASN A 155 1.76 -5.40 -27.08
CA ASN A 155 2.76 -4.42 -26.65
C ASN A 155 3.26 -4.65 -25.21
N ILE A 156 3.20 -5.86 -24.72
CA ILE A 156 3.80 -6.27 -23.44
C ILE A 156 4.81 -7.36 -23.76
N CYS A 157 6.08 -7.08 -23.50
CA CYS A 157 7.18 -8.00 -23.76
C CYS A 157 8.07 -8.08 -22.52
N PHE A 158 8.39 -9.30 -22.09
CA PHE A 158 9.33 -9.56 -21.00
C PHE A 158 10.51 -10.31 -21.54
N ALA A 159 11.72 -9.74 -21.40
CA ALA A 159 12.98 -10.42 -21.68
C ALA A 159 13.56 -10.95 -20.36
N ILE A 160 13.82 -12.24 -20.31
CA ILE A 160 14.36 -12.97 -19.16
C ILE A 160 15.78 -13.40 -19.49
N GLY A 161 16.78 -12.73 -18.90
CA GLY A 161 18.20 -12.95 -19.12
C GLY A 161 19.00 -12.94 -17.80
N GLY A 162 20.31 -12.77 -17.88
CA GLY A 162 21.18 -12.69 -16.70
C GLY A 162 22.51 -13.43 -16.88
N THR A 163 23.01 -14.06 -15.80
CA THR A 163 24.11 -15.02 -15.91
C THR A 163 23.71 -16.13 -16.88
N VAL A 164 24.62 -16.54 -17.76
CA VAL A 164 24.35 -17.57 -18.76
C VAL A 164 23.68 -18.78 -18.12
N PHE A 165 22.51 -19.14 -18.61
CA PHE A 165 21.76 -20.32 -18.16
C PHE A 165 22.38 -21.59 -18.71
N ASP A 166 22.64 -22.55 -17.83
CA ASP A 166 23.10 -23.88 -18.22
C ASP A 166 21.94 -24.72 -18.77
N GLU A 167 20.74 -24.50 -18.24
CA GLU A 167 19.48 -25.13 -18.65
C GLU A 167 18.37 -24.10 -18.87
N TYR A 168 17.51 -24.37 -19.84
CA TYR A 168 16.30 -23.57 -20.12
C TYR A 168 15.23 -24.43 -20.78
N GLY A 169 14.01 -23.99 -20.73
CA GLY A 169 12.90 -24.60 -21.45
C GLY A 169 11.68 -23.71 -21.47
N CYS A 170 11.03 -23.60 -22.62
CA CYS A 170 9.70 -23.06 -22.77
C CYS A 170 8.68 -24.17 -22.66
N GLY A 171 7.57 -23.96 -22.01
CA GLY A 171 6.54 -24.97 -21.83
C GLY A 171 5.15 -24.35 -21.70
N ARG A 172 4.20 -25.21 -21.41
CA ARG A 172 2.81 -24.83 -21.19
C ARG A 172 2.43 -25.10 -19.74
N ALA A 173 2.03 -24.05 -19.02
CA ALA A 173 1.48 -24.16 -17.69
C ALA A 173 0.13 -24.92 -17.68
N GLY A 174 -0.43 -25.08 -16.53
CA GLY A 174 -1.74 -25.69 -16.33
C GLY A 174 -1.71 -27.19 -15.97
N PRO A 175 -2.75 -27.63 -15.26
CA PRO A 175 -2.85 -29.01 -14.77
C PRO A 175 -2.87 -30.04 -15.90
N GLY A 176 -1.98 -31.04 -15.81
CA GLY A 176 -1.92 -32.13 -16.79
C GLY A 176 -1.20 -31.81 -18.10
N SER A 177 -0.56 -30.65 -18.22
CA SER A 177 0.28 -30.35 -19.36
C SER A 177 1.53 -31.24 -19.37
N HIS A 178 1.70 -32.04 -20.42
CA HIS A 178 2.88 -32.92 -20.60
C HIS A 178 4.15 -32.12 -20.85
N ASN A 179 4.02 -30.85 -21.21
CA ASN A 179 5.11 -29.97 -21.61
C ASN A 179 5.41 -28.87 -20.57
N SER A 180 4.80 -28.93 -19.38
CA SER A 180 5.10 -27.97 -18.34
C SER A 180 6.55 -28.04 -17.89
N THR A 181 7.22 -26.89 -17.84
CA THR A 181 8.59 -26.81 -17.31
C THR A 181 8.60 -27.12 -15.82
N LYS A 182 7.53 -26.80 -15.08
CA LYS A 182 7.35 -27.19 -13.67
C LYS A 182 7.46 -28.70 -13.46
N ALA A 183 6.80 -29.51 -14.31
CA ALA A 183 6.90 -30.96 -14.27
C ALA A 183 8.28 -31.49 -14.71
N GLN A 184 8.99 -30.74 -15.55
CA GLN A 184 10.36 -31.09 -15.95
C GLN A 184 11.36 -30.88 -14.80
N LEU A 185 11.18 -29.83 -13.97
CA LEU A 185 12.01 -29.56 -12.80
C LEU A 185 11.99 -30.70 -11.79
N GLU A 186 10.89 -31.45 -11.66
CA GLU A 186 10.82 -32.64 -10.80
C GLU A 186 11.83 -33.71 -11.19
N ARG A 187 12.23 -33.73 -12.46
CA ARG A 187 13.27 -34.66 -12.98
C ARG A 187 14.67 -34.07 -12.94
N GLY A 188 14.78 -32.78 -12.54
CA GLY A 188 16.05 -32.06 -12.40
C GLY A 188 16.70 -31.70 -13.74
N SER A 189 15.92 -31.60 -14.84
CA SER A 189 16.44 -31.23 -16.15
C SER A 189 15.34 -30.60 -17.01
N LEU A 190 15.73 -29.67 -17.89
CA LEU A 190 14.85 -28.99 -18.83
C LEU A 190 15.05 -29.51 -20.26
N SER A 191 13.98 -29.49 -21.03
CA SER A 191 13.94 -30.06 -22.40
C SER A 191 14.69 -29.24 -23.43
N ARG A 192 15.10 -28.00 -23.12
CA ARG A 192 15.63 -27.03 -24.08
C ARG A 192 14.68 -26.69 -25.23
N GLN A 193 13.37 -26.84 -24.99
CA GLN A 193 12.37 -26.38 -25.94
C GLN A 193 12.45 -24.85 -26.07
N LEU A 194 12.44 -24.38 -27.33
CA LEU A 194 12.73 -22.99 -27.66
C LEU A 194 11.48 -22.12 -27.73
N GLU A 195 10.28 -22.68 -27.88
CA GLU A 195 9.06 -21.88 -28.07
C GLU A 195 7.82 -22.60 -27.58
N GLU A 196 6.82 -21.80 -27.15
CA GLU A 196 5.48 -22.26 -26.80
C GLU A 196 4.46 -21.14 -26.98
N ILE A 197 3.19 -21.51 -27.14
CA ILE A 197 2.05 -20.58 -27.30
C ILE A 197 0.90 -21.03 -26.43
N GLY A 198 0.17 -20.07 -25.85
CA GLY A 198 -1.02 -20.29 -25.03
C GLY A 198 -0.81 -19.91 -23.58
N ASP A 199 -1.10 -20.80 -22.68
CA ASP A 199 -0.78 -20.73 -21.26
C ASP A 199 0.68 -21.13 -21.07
N ILE A 200 1.58 -20.15 -21.05
CA ILE A 200 3.03 -20.37 -21.19
C ILE A 200 3.76 -20.38 -19.86
N ASP A 201 4.73 -21.28 -19.73
CA ASP A 201 5.72 -21.23 -18.65
C ASP A 201 7.17 -21.23 -19.20
N LEU A 202 8.08 -20.72 -18.39
CA LEU A 202 9.52 -20.74 -18.63
C LEU A 202 10.21 -21.22 -17.36
N ALA A 203 11.19 -22.10 -17.52
CA ALA A 203 12.19 -22.32 -16.48
C ALA A 203 13.59 -22.10 -17.03
N VAL A 204 14.44 -21.51 -16.21
CA VAL A 204 15.86 -21.32 -16.43
C VAL A 204 16.67 -21.86 -15.26
N GLY A 205 17.88 -22.32 -15.47
CA GLY A 205 18.66 -22.91 -14.39
C GLY A 205 20.17 -22.86 -14.57
N TRP A 206 20.85 -23.09 -13.44
CA TRP A 206 22.30 -23.07 -13.33
C TRP A 206 22.80 -24.27 -12.54
N ASP A 207 23.87 -24.87 -13.02
CA ASP A 207 24.59 -25.90 -12.27
C ASP A 207 25.38 -25.26 -11.10
N LEU A 208 25.32 -25.89 -9.95
CA LEU A 208 26.04 -25.51 -8.74
C LEU A 208 26.92 -26.66 -8.25
N SER A 209 28.20 -26.40 -8.06
CA SER A 209 29.14 -27.33 -7.43
C SER A 209 29.96 -26.54 -6.42
N LEU A 210 29.65 -26.68 -5.14
CA LEU A 210 30.21 -25.88 -4.05
C LEU A 210 31.03 -26.77 -3.13
N ALA A 211 32.33 -26.53 -3.03
CA ALA A 211 33.18 -27.09 -1.99
C ALA A 211 32.76 -26.56 -0.60
N PRO A 212 33.22 -27.18 0.51
CA PRO A 212 33.03 -26.62 1.86
C PRO A 212 33.53 -25.19 1.97
N GLY A 213 32.65 -24.28 2.44
CA GLY A 213 32.93 -22.84 2.58
C GLY A 213 32.83 -22.04 1.27
N GLU A 214 32.56 -22.67 0.14
CA GLU A 214 32.45 -21.99 -1.15
C GLU A 214 31.06 -21.36 -1.35
N GLN A 215 31.02 -20.30 -2.17
CA GLN A 215 29.79 -19.64 -2.60
C GLN A 215 29.81 -19.30 -4.09
N ALA A 216 28.65 -19.23 -4.72
CA ALA A 216 28.48 -18.86 -6.12
C ALA A 216 27.26 -17.97 -6.31
N SER A 217 27.41 -16.92 -7.13
CA SER A 217 26.29 -16.02 -7.48
C SER A 217 25.75 -16.31 -8.86
N ARG A 218 24.44 -16.07 -9.05
CA ARG A 218 23.73 -16.10 -10.34
C ARG A 218 22.76 -14.95 -10.38
N ASP A 219 22.76 -14.23 -11.48
CA ASP A 219 21.88 -13.08 -11.70
C ASP A 219 20.79 -13.40 -12.68
N LEU A 220 19.55 -13.06 -12.35
CA LEU A 220 18.39 -13.07 -13.21
C LEU A 220 17.97 -11.62 -13.46
N ILE A 221 17.66 -11.30 -14.70
CA ILE A 221 17.17 -10.01 -15.16
C ILE A 221 15.83 -10.22 -15.84
N ILE A 222 14.78 -9.54 -15.37
CA ILE A 222 13.48 -9.50 -16.07
C ILE A 222 13.26 -8.05 -16.51
N ALA A 223 13.38 -7.81 -17.80
CA ALA A 223 13.22 -6.49 -18.40
C ALA A 223 11.89 -6.42 -19.17
N ALA A 224 11.05 -5.42 -18.83
CA ALA A 224 9.78 -5.18 -19.53
C ALA A 224 9.91 -4.06 -20.56
N ASP A 225 9.22 -4.20 -21.69
CA ASP A 225 9.09 -3.16 -22.71
C ASP A 225 7.85 -3.39 -23.59
N SER A 226 7.55 -2.42 -24.45
CA SER A 226 6.46 -2.51 -25.44
C SER A 226 6.83 -3.30 -26.70
N SER A 227 8.10 -3.67 -26.88
CA SER A 227 8.59 -4.47 -27.99
C SER A 227 9.67 -5.45 -27.55
N GLU A 228 9.75 -6.59 -28.24
CA GLU A 228 10.78 -7.60 -28.03
C GLU A 228 12.19 -7.06 -28.16
N ILE A 229 12.46 -6.29 -29.23
CA ILE A 229 13.79 -5.75 -29.51
C ILE A 229 14.24 -4.85 -28.34
N ALA A 230 13.36 -3.99 -27.82
CA ALA A 230 13.67 -3.08 -26.74
C ALA A 230 13.82 -3.84 -25.40
N ALA A 231 12.97 -4.82 -25.12
CA ALA A 231 13.07 -5.65 -23.91
C ALA A 231 14.40 -6.43 -23.87
N VAL A 232 14.78 -7.08 -24.98
CA VAL A 232 16.05 -7.80 -25.09
C VAL A 232 17.25 -6.86 -24.99
N ALA A 233 17.22 -5.72 -25.68
CA ALA A 233 18.30 -4.73 -25.60
C ALA A 233 18.48 -4.20 -24.19
N ARG A 234 17.38 -4.01 -23.45
CA ARG A 234 17.42 -3.58 -22.04
C ARG A 234 18.02 -4.68 -21.15
N ALA A 235 17.60 -5.93 -21.32
CA ALA A 235 18.16 -7.05 -20.55
C ALA A 235 19.68 -7.23 -20.81
N ASP A 236 20.12 -7.15 -22.07
CA ASP A 236 21.54 -7.18 -22.45
C ASP A 236 22.30 -6.00 -21.83
N GLY A 237 21.75 -4.77 -21.92
CA GLY A 237 22.35 -3.58 -21.33
C GLY A 237 22.58 -3.70 -19.81
N PHE A 238 21.63 -4.30 -19.07
CA PHE A 238 21.81 -4.55 -17.63
C PHE A 238 22.76 -5.71 -17.33
N ARG A 239 22.86 -6.71 -18.21
CA ARG A 239 23.89 -7.75 -18.12
C ARG A 239 25.29 -7.14 -18.27
N ASP A 240 25.48 -6.25 -19.24
CA ASP A 240 26.75 -5.58 -19.51
C ASP A 240 27.12 -4.55 -18.41
N LEU A 241 26.12 -3.84 -17.88
CA LEU A 241 26.29 -2.91 -16.75
C LEU A 241 26.80 -3.63 -15.51
N GLY A 242 26.28 -4.84 -15.26
CA GLY A 242 26.63 -5.66 -14.12
C GLY A 242 25.91 -5.27 -12.82
N TRP A 243 25.84 -6.22 -11.91
CA TRP A 243 25.10 -6.11 -10.65
C TRP A 243 25.53 -4.94 -9.76
N GLU A 244 26.86 -4.77 -9.56
CA GLU A 244 27.36 -3.79 -8.58
C GLU A 244 27.03 -2.34 -8.98
N ALA A 245 27.07 -2.03 -10.27
CA ALA A 245 26.68 -0.72 -10.76
C ALA A 245 25.18 -0.48 -10.60
N ALA A 246 24.33 -1.48 -10.97
CA ALA A 246 22.89 -1.38 -10.80
C ALA A 246 22.50 -1.27 -9.32
N LEU A 247 23.16 -2.02 -8.42
CA LEU A 247 22.96 -1.95 -6.97
C LEU A 247 23.33 -0.57 -6.43
N GLY A 248 24.45 -0.01 -6.88
CA GLY A 248 24.91 1.34 -6.49
C GLY A 248 23.85 2.40 -6.85
N TRP A 249 23.34 2.41 -8.08
CA TRP A 249 22.31 3.35 -8.51
C TRP A 249 21.01 3.19 -7.74
N THR A 250 20.56 1.95 -7.53
CA THR A 250 19.33 1.69 -6.77
C THR A 250 19.45 2.14 -5.31
N ARG A 251 20.61 1.88 -4.68
CA ARG A 251 20.87 2.33 -3.32
C ARG A 251 20.89 3.85 -3.21
N SER A 252 21.64 4.55 -4.08
CA SER A 252 21.71 6.01 -4.10
C SER A 252 20.32 6.65 -4.24
N ARG A 253 19.46 6.12 -5.12
CA ARG A 253 18.08 6.62 -5.29
C ARG A 253 17.30 6.58 -3.97
N TRP A 254 17.39 5.46 -3.24
CA TRP A 254 16.64 5.31 -1.98
C TRP A 254 17.25 6.10 -0.84
N GLU A 255 18.58 6.22 -0.79
CA GLU A 255 19.29 7.09 0.18
C GLU A 255 18.93 8.57 -0.03
N GLU A 256 18.88 9.05 -1.28
CA GLU A 256 18.42 10.40 -1.63
C GLU A 256 16.96 10.61 -1.23
N HIS A 257 16.09 9.62 -1.51
CA HIS A 257 14.68 9.69 -1.10
C HIS A 257 14.55 9.84 0.42
N VAL A 258 15.21 8.99 1.18
CA VAL A 258 15.18 9.03 2.65
C VAL A 258 15.80 10.34 3.21
N ALA A 259 16.83 10.87 2.57
CA ALA A 259 17.47 12.13 2.99
C ALA A 259 16.55 13.36 2.83
N ALA A 260 15.57 13.29 1.93
CA ALA A 260 14.56 14.33 1.76
C ALA A 260 13.47 14.32 2.85
N ALA A 261 13.33 13.22 3.57
CA ALA A 261 12.31 13.08 4.61
C ALA A 261 12.58 14.00 5.79
N LYS A 262 11.51 14.56 6.36
CA LYS A 262 11.56 15.21 7.67
C LYS A 262 11.98 14.19 8.73
N PRO A 263 13.10 14.40 9.43
CA PRO A 263 13.52 13.47 10.47
C PRO A 263 12.58 13.54 11.68
N VAL A 264 12.39 12.40 12.36
CA VAL A 264 11.60 12.30 13.60
C VAL A 264 12.47 11.84 14.76
N ARG A 265 12.21 12.36 15.97
CA ARG A 265 12.90 12.02 17.23
C ARG A 265 11.94 11.26 18.12
N ILE A 266 11.75 9.99 17.82
CA ILE A 266 10.85 9.07 18.52
C ILE A 266 11.60 7.76 18.80
N GLU A 267 10.93 6.78 19.37
CA GLU A 267 11.49 5.45 19.64
C GLU A 267 12.02 4.81 18.35
N GLN A 268 13.14 4.07 18.46
CA GLN A 268 13.88 3.56 17.30
C GLN A 268 13.04 2.63 16.41
N ASP A 269 12.24 1.74 17.01
CA ASP A 269 11.35 0.82 16.28
C ASP A 269 10.30 1.58 15.46
N LEU A 270 9.73 2.64 16.01
CA LEU A 270 8.78 3.52 15.33
C LEU A 270 9.47 4.37 14.25
N THR A 271 10.72 4.80 14.49
CA THR A 271 11.52 5.53 13.50
C THR A 271 11.81 4.68 12.27
N GLU A 272 12.20 3.43 12.44
CA GLU A 272 12.44 2.54 11.29
C GLU A 272 11.15 2.26 10.51
N ALA A 273 10.03 2.07 11.20
CA ALA A 273 8.72 1.89 10.57
C ALA A 273 8.23 3.16 9.86
N TYR A 274 8.54 4.36 10.37
CA TYR A 274 8.28 5.63 9.69
C TYR A 274 8.94 5.68 8.32
N TYR A 275 10.25 5.41 8.25
CA TYR A 275 10.98 5.38 6.98
C TYR A 275 10.50 4.24 6.07
N ARG A 276 10.19 3.07 6.63
CA ARG A 276 9.62 1.96 5.84
C ARG A 276 8.29 2.33 5.20
N SER A 277 7.44 3.04 5.93
CA SER A 277 6.15 3.52 5.42
C SER A 277 6.32 4.52 4.28
N LEU A 278 7.25 5.49 4.41
CA LEU A 278 7.53 6.46 3.35
C LEU A 278 8.04 5.78 2.07
N LEU A 279 8.97 4.84 2.22
CA LEU A 279 9.55 4.09 1.10
C LEU A 279 8.51 3.20 0.38
N ALA A 280 7.58 2.62 1.11
CA ALA A 280 6.55 1.79 0.50
C ALA A 280 5.44 2.64 -0.15
N ILE A 281 5.05 3.77 0.44
CA ILE A 281 4.12 4.72 -0.17
C ILE A 281 4.65 5.24 -1.52
N ASP A 282 5.96 5.53 -1.63
CA ASP A 282 6.57 5.97 -2.90
C ASP A 282 6.40 4.92 -4.01
N LEU A 283 6.38 3.62 -3.68
CA LEU A 283 6.11 2.55 -4.65
C LEU A 283 4.64 2.47 -5.10
N LEU A 284 3.72 2.95 -4.28
CA LEU A 284 2.28 2.93 -4.56
C LEU A 284 1.79 4.22 -5.22
N ALA A 285 2.67 5.21 -5.37
CA ALA A 285 2.36 6.48 -6.03
C ALA A 285 2.74 6.43 -7.52
N ASP A 286 1.82 6.81 -8.39
CA ASP A 286 2.09 6.96 -9.82
C ASP A 286 2.60 8.38 -10.10
N PRO A 287 3.86 8.58 -10.50
CA PRO A 287 4.42 9.90 -10.75
C PRO A 287 3.87 10.57 -12.01
N ASP A 288 3.39 9.80 -12.98
CA ASP A 288 2.90 10.31 -14.25
C ASP A 288 1.47 10.83 -14.14
N THR A 289 0.62 10.15 -13.40
CA THR A 289 -0.78 10.55 -13.20
C THR A 289 -0.97 11.36 -11.91
N GLY A 290 -0.21 11.09 -10.87
CA GLY A 290 -0.32 11.66 -9.53
C GLY A 290 -1.27 10.90 -8.60
N SER A 291 -1.88 9.82 -9.08
CA SER A 291 -2.78 8.97 -8.28
C SER A 291 -2.01 8.03 -7.35
N ILE A 292 -2.72 7.47 -6.37
CA ILE A 292 -2.15 6.59 -5.36
C ILE A 292 -2.92 5.26 -5.37
N LEU A 293 -2.19 4.16 -5.46
CA LEU A 293 -2.72 2.81 -5.34
C LEU A 293 -3.05 2.51 -3.86
N ALA A 294 -4.24 2.02 -3.56
CA ALA A 294 -4.62 1.72 -2.18
C ALA A 294 -3.80 0.56 -1.59
N ALA A 295 -3.67 -0.54 -2.33
CA ALA A 295 -2.75 -1.64 -2.04
C ALA A 295 -2.51 -2.47 -3.31
N PRO A 296 -1.35 -3.17 -3.43
CA PRO A 296 -1.04 -4.03 -4.56
C PRO A 296 -1.65 -5.43 -4.37
N GLU A 297 -2.80 -5.51 -3.75
CA GLU A 297 -3.52 -6.74 -3.57
C GLU A 297 -4.25 -7.10 -4.86
N PHE A 298 -4.11 -8.34 -5.27
CA PHE A 298 -4.72 -8.87 -6.49
C PHE A 298 -5.48 -10.16 -6.18
N ASP A 299 -6.81 -10.06 -6.17
CA ASP A 299 -7.72 -11.21 -6.13
C ASP A 299 -8.41 -11.33 -7.48
N PRO A 300 -7.93 -12.20 -8.39
CA PRO A 300 -8.42 -12.25 -9.76
C PRO A 300 -9.88 -12.70 -9.87
N PHE A 301 -10.42 -13.30 -8.82
CA PHE A 301 -11.80 -13.80 -8.80
C PHE A 301 -12.74 -12.95 -7.95
N PHE A 302 -12.22 -11.94 -7.26
CA PHE A 302 -12.99 -11.11 -6.33
C PHE A 302 -13.78 -11.92 -5.28
N GLU A 303 -13.24 -13.06 -4.87
CA GLU A 303 -13.88 -13.98 -3.92
C GLU A 303 -13.66 -13.56 -2.47
N ARG A 304 -12.58 -12.87 -2.19
CA ARG A 304 -12.15 -12.48 -0.84
C ARG A 304 -12.13 -10.98 -0.62
N SER A 305 -11.84 -10.23 -1.66
CA SER A 305 -11.84 -8.77 -1.62
C SER A 305 -12.49 -8.19 -2.87
N GLY A 306 -12.93 -6.93 -2.77
CA GLY A 306 -13.38 -6.14 -3.91
C GLY A 306 -12.23 -5.59 -4.76
N GLY A 307 -10.98 -5.98 -4.47
CA GLY A 307 -9.76 -5.51 -5.10
C GLY A 307 -9.30 -4.15 -4.56
N TYR A 308 -8.00 -4.02 -4.28
CA TYR A 308 -7.36 -2.79 -3.78
C TYR A 308 -6.51 -2.09 -4.83
N GLY A 309 -6.39 -2.68 -6.02
CA GLY A 309 -5.59 -2.16 -7.14
C GLY A 309 -6.15 -0.89 -7.79
N TYR A 310 -6.72 0.04 -7.00
CA TYR A 310 -7.37 1.27 -7.44
C TYR A 310 -6.96 2.46 -6.58
N CYS A 311 -7.31 3.67 -7.06
CA CYS A 311 -7.21 4.91 -6.30
C CYS A 311 -8.59 5.30 -5.76
N TRP A 312 -8.74 5.35 -4.44
CA TRP A 312 -9.84 6.04 -3.76
C TRP A 312 -9.40 7.47 -3.47
N PRO A 313 -10.12 8.50 -3.93
CA PRO A 313 -9.74 9.89 -3.68
C PRO A 313 -9.55 10.24 -2.21
N ARG A 314 -10.39 9.74 -1.32
CA ARG A 314 -10.28 9.91 0.15
C ARG A 314 -8.95 9.35 0.69
N ASP A 315 -8.62 8.12 0.33
CA ASP A 315 -7.41 7.43 0.78
C ASP A 315 -6.17 8.17 0.26
N ALA A 316 -6.18 8.51 -1.02
CA ALA A 316 -5.09 9.24 -1.67
C ALA A 316 -4.84 10.61 -1.04
N VAL A 317 -5.89 11.33 -0.62
CA VAL A 317 -5.77 12.59 0.13
C VAL A 317 -4.99 12.39 1.43
N GLU A 318 -5.37 11.41 2.26
CA GLU A 318 -4.69 11.15 3.53
C GLU A 318 -3.22 10.78 3.31
N VAL A 319 -2.95 9.96 2.27
CA VAL A 319 -1.58 9.58 1.88
C VAL A 319 -0.78 10.81 1.46
N CYS A 320 -1.32 11.63 0.57
CA CYS A 320 -0.62 12.79 0.04
C CYS A 320 -0.38 13.87 1.11
N LEU A 321 -1.35 14.10 2.02
CA LEU A 321 -1.16 15.01 3.16
C LEU A 321 -0.07 14.50 4.12
N ALA A 322 0.00 13.20 4.37
CA ALA A 322 1.06 12.61 5.17
C ALA A 322 2.44 12.77 4.52
N MET A 323 2.53 12.54 3.22
CA MET A 323 3.77 12.71 2.45
C MET A 323 4.20 14.18 2.41
N GLU A 324 3.29 15.14 2.22
CA GLU A 324 3.59 16.57 2.29
C GLU A 324 4.20 16.96 3.65
N LYS A 325 3.56 16.53 4.74
CA LYS A 325 4.06 16.80 6.11
C LYS A 325 5.38 16.09 6.43
N ALA A 326 5.65 14.99 5.75
CA ALA A 326 6.91 14.25 5.85
C ALA A 326 8.03 14.80 4.96
N GLY A 327 7.80 15.86 4.17
CA GLY A 327 8.82 16.51 3.34
C GLY A 327 8.71 16.24 1.84
N TYR A 328 7.62 15.63 1.37
CA TYR A 328 7.40 15.29 -0.03
C TYR A 328 6.15 16.00 -0.63
N PRO A 329 6.16 17.34 -0.75
CA PRO A 329 4.98 18.09 -1.19
C PRO A 329 4.55 17.77 -2.63
N GLY A 330 5.44 17.24 -3.45
CA GLY A 330 5.15 16.89 -4.84
C GLY A 330 4.07 15.82 -5.01
N HIS A 331 3.83 14.95 -4.02
CA HIS A 331 2.74 13.96 -4.09
C HIS A 331 1.38 14.64 -4.08
N LEU A 332 1.14 15.57 -3.17
CA LEU A 332 -0.15 16.27 -3.07
C LEU A 332 -0.42 17.14 -4.29
N ALA A 333 0.57 17.90 -4.76
CA ALA A 333 0.43 18.75 -5.95
C ALA A 333 0.02 17.92 -7.19
N ARG A 334 0.70 16.79 -7.45
CA ARG A 334 0.36 15.89 -8.57
C ARG A 334 -1.02 15.26 -8.41
N PHE A 335 -1.35 14.80 -7.20
CA PHE A 335 -2.66 14.23 -6.91
C PHE A 335 -3.79 15.25 -7.14
N LEU A 336 -3.65 16.49 -6.69
CA LEU A 336 -4.67 17.53 -6.89
C LEU A 336 -4.83 17.88 -8.38
N SER A 337 -3.76 17.85 -9.16
CA SER A 337 -3.84 17.96 -10.62
C SER A 337 -4.60 16.78 -11.25
N TRP A 338 -4.36 15.55 -10.80
CA TRP A 338 -5.11 14.36 -11.21
C TRP A 338 -6.59 14.46 -10.79
N ALA A 339 -6.87 14.85 -9.56
CA ALA A 339 -8.22 15.00 -9.03
C ALA A 339 -9.02 16.01 -9.86
N ARG A 340 -8.43 17.15 -10.23
CA ARG A 340 -9.08 18.13 -11.10
C ARG A 340 -9.50 17.54 -12.47
N ARG A 341 -8.66 16.68 -13.06
CA ARG A 341 -8.97 16.04 -14.35
C ARG A 341 -10.06 14.98 -14.25
N THR A 342 -10.21 14.36 -13.10
CA THR A 342 -11.14 13.23 -12.86
C THR A 342 -12.47 13.66 -12.23
N GLN A 343 -12.61 14.93 -11.83
CA GLN A 343 -13.84 15.46 -11.26
C GLN A 343 -15.00 15.38 -12.25
N ARG A 344 -16.15 14.94 -11.79
CA ARG A 344 -17.37 14.92 -12.60
C ARG A 344 -17.90 16.36 -12.81
N PRO A 345 -18.60 16.63 -13.91
CA PRO A 345 -19.17 17.96 -14.18
C PRO A 345 -20.05 18.49 -13.05
N GLU A 346 -20.75 17.60 -12.33
CA GLU A 346 -21.62 17.93 -11.21
C GLU A 346 -20.87 18.36 -9.96
N GLY A 347 -19.54 18.16 -9.90
CA GLY A 347 -18.66 18.61 -8.84
C GLY A 347 -18.14 17.52 -7.88
N TYR A 348 -18.54 16.28 -8.05
CA TYR A 348 -18.14 15.16 -7.17
C TYR A 348 -17.05 14.28 -7.77
N TRP A 349 -16.49 13.38 -6.96
CA TRP A 349 -15.66 12.25 -7.35
C TRP A 349 -16.36 10.94 -7.06
N GLU A 350 -16.11 9.96 -7.96
CA GLU A 350 -16.60 8.58 -7.82
C GLU A 350 -15.92 7.86 -6.64
N GLN A 351 -16.42 6.68 -6.29
CA GLN A 351 -15.85 5.85 -5.22
C GLN A 351 -14.37 5.54 -5.47
N ARG A 352 -14.02 5.04 -6.65
CA ARG A 352 -12.65 4.65 -7.00
C ARG A 352 -12.37 4.74 -8.49
N TYR A 353 -11.09 4.83 -8.80
CA TYR A 353 -10.58 5.00 -10.15
C TYR A 353 -9.41 4.07 -10.42
N TRP A 354 -9.22 3.68 -11.68
CA TRP A 354 -7.90 3.29 -12.16
C TRP A 354 -6.93 4.46 -12.02
N LEU A 355 -5.62 4.18 -11.90
CA LEU A 355 -4.62 5.25 -11.75
C LEU A 355 -4.63 6.23 -12.95
N SER A 356 -5.02 5.76 -14.12
CA SER A 356 -5.24 6.60 -15.31
C SER A 356 -6.30 7.69 -15.13
N GLY A 357 -7.16 7.59 -14.13
CA GLY A 357 -8.31 8.47 -13.90
C GLY A 357 -9.61 7.98 -14.53
N GLN A 358 -9.62 6.83 -15.18
CA GLN A 358 -10.86 6.17 -15.59
C GLN A 358 -11.58 5.64 -14.35
N ARG A 359 -12.93 5.74 -14.36
CA ARG A 359 -13.75 5.17 -13.28
C ARG A 359 -13.47 3.68 -13.14
N GLY A 360 -13.14 3.24 -11.93
CA GLY A 360 -13.03 1.83 -11.58
C GLY A 360 -14.40 1.16 -11.43
N PRO A 361 -14.48 -0.17 -11.50
CA PRO A 361 -15.67 -0.91 -11.10
C PRO A 361 -16.08 -0.52 -9.68
N ALA A 362 -17.32 -0.10 -9.47
CA ALA A 362 -17.80 0.46 -8.21
C ALA A 362 -19.23 0.02 -7.92
N TRP A 363 -19.54 -0.14 -6.63
CA TRP A 363 -20.90 -0.41 -6.13
C TRP A 363 -21.52 0.78 -5.41
N CYS A 364 -20.74 1.84 -5.17
CA CYS A 364 -21.24 3.13 -4.68
C CYS A 364 -21.26 4.11 -5.84
N THR A 365 -22.42 4.35 -6.43
CA THR A 365 -22.59 5.18 -7.63
C THR A 365 -23.47 6.39 -7.35
N ALA A 366 -23.43 7.40 -8.22
CA ALA A 366 -24.27 8.59 -8.11
C ALA A 366 -25.77 8.27 -8.19
N GLU A 367 -26.13 7.22 -8.89
CA GLU A 367 -27.50 6.75 -9.02
C GLU A 367 -27.98 6.00 -7.78
N ASP A 368 -27.05 5.43 -7.01
CA ASP A 368 -27.35 4.61 -5.85
C ASP A 368 -26.43 4.91 -4.65
N SER A 369 -26.52 6.14 -4.13
CA SER A 369 -25.84 6.56 -2.91
C SER A 369 -24.31 6.59 -2.98
N LEU A 370 -23.79 7.60 -3.64
CA LEU A 370 -22.36 7.89 -3.73
C LEU A 370 -21.70 8.02 -2.34
N GLN A 371 -20.43 7.65 -2.23
CA GLN A 371 -19.58 8.02 -1.07
C GLN A 371 -19.24 9.51 -1.10
N ILE A 372 -19.98 10.32 -0.36
CA ILE A 372 -19.85 11.79 -0.41
C ILE A 372 -18.54 12.30 0.24
N ASP A 373 -17.97 11.52 1.15
CA ASP A 373 -16.71 11.81 1.82
C ASP A 373 -15.49 11.79 0.87
N GLN A 374 -15.58 11.10 -0.28
CA GLN A 374 -14.58 11.21 -1.35
C GLN A 374 -14.45 12.67 -1.82
N THR A 375 -15.59 13.31 -2.10
CA THR A 375 -15.63 14.71 -2.54
C THR A 375 -15.18 15.66 -1.43
N ALA A 376 -15.64 15.44 -0.23
CA ALA A 376 -15.24 16.25 0.92
C ALA A 376 -13.73 16.18 1.19
N SER A 377 -13.13 14.99 1.10
CA SER A 377 -11.69 14.80 1.32
C SER A 377 -10.84 15.55 0.30
N VAL A 378 -11.19 15.49 -0.99
CA VAL A 378 -10.45 16.21 -2.04
C VAL A 378 -10.53 17.72 -1.83
N LEU A 379 -11.72 18.27 -1.57
CA LEU A 379 -11.88 19.71 -1.30
C LEU A 379 -11.14 20.15 -0.03
N PHE A 380 -11.18 19.33 1.02
CA PHE A 380 -10.40 19.56 2.24
C PHE A 380 -8.89 19.63 1.93
N ALA A 381 -8.36 18.69 1.13
CA ALA A 381 -6.95 18.70 0.75
C ALA A 381 -6.55 19.94 -0.05
N MET A 382 -7.41 20.43 -0.94
CA MET A 382 -7.16 21.68 -1.69
C MET A 382 -6.94 22.86 -0.75
N GLY A 383 -7.79 23.01 0.29
CA GLY A 383 -7.62 24.08 1.26
C GLY A 383 -6.40 23.90 2.15
N ARG A 384 -6.15 22.67 2.62
CA ARG A 384 -4.97 22.37 3.45
C ARG A 384 -3.67 22.62 2.70
N HIS A 385 -3.57 22.24 1.44
CA HIS A 385 -2.41 22.54 0.60
C HIS A 385 -2.22 24.04 0.41
N ALA A 386 -3.28 24.79 0.09
CA ALA A 386 -3.21 26.23 -0.06
C ALA A 386 -2.67 26.97 1.17
N ARG A 387 -2.87 26.42 2.37
CA ARG A 387 -2.35 27.01 3.63
C ARG A 387 -0.84 26.82 3.80
N GLU A 388 -0.25 25.81 3.19
CA GLU A 388 1.19 25.54 3.27
C GLU A 388 1.99 26.35 2.24
N LEU A 389 1.33 26.90 1.19
CA LEU A 389 1.95 27.68 0.14
C LEU A 389 2.20 29.13 0.56
N ASP A 390 3.29 29.73 0.05
CA ASP A 390 3.48 31.17 0.15
C ASP A 390 2.40 31.93 -0.65
N GLU A 391 2.35 33.25 -0.51
CA GLU A 391 1.30 34.08 -1.12
C GLU A 391 1.30 33.97 -2.66
N ARG A 392 2.47 33.96 -3.29
CA ARG A 392 2.60 33.88 -4.75
C ARG A 392 2.19 32.49 -5.26
N GLU A 393 2.68 31.45 -4.62
CA GLU A 393 2.36 30.06 -4.96
C GLU A 393 0.87 29.81 -4.76
N ARG A 394 0.31 30.32 -3.66
CA ARG A 394 -1.12 30.18 -3.34
C ARG A 394 -2.00 30.86 -4.38
N LEU A 395 -1.66 32.06 -4.87
CA LEU A 395 -2.44 32.73 -5.90
C LEU A 395 -2.42 31.93 -7.22
N ALA A 396 -1.26 31.42 -7.64
CA ALA A 396 -1.15 30.57 -8.82
C ALA A 396 -1.95 29.27 -8.67
N PHE A 397 -1.88 28.65 -7.50
CA PHE A 397 -2.65 27.45 -7.19
C PHE A 397 -4.15 27.70 -7.20
N LEU A 398 -4.61 28.83 -6.65
CA LEU A 398 -6.02 29.22 -6.66
C LEU A 398 -6.55 29.43 -8.08
N GLU A 399 -5.78 30.07 -8.96
CA GLU A 399 -6.14 30.18 -10.39
C GLU A 399 -6.37 28.81 -11.03
N GLU A 400 -5.53 27.85 -10.67
CA GLU A 400 -5.58 26.49 -11.23
C GLU A 400 -6.79 25.69 -10.73
N ILE A 401 -7.09 25.75 -9.40
CA ILE A 401 -8.04 24.83 -8.77
C ILE A 401 -9.43 25.44 -8.56
N TRP A 402 -9.62 26.75 -8.68
CA TRP A 402 -10.82 27.46 -8.25
C TRP A 402 -12.12 26.85 -8.79
N ASP A 403 -12.19 26.60 -10.10
CA ASP A 403 -13.38 26.03 -10.72
C ASP A 403 -13.73 24.65 -10.12
N SER A 404 -12.73 23.82 -9.90
CA SER A 404 -12.91 22.50 -9.29
C SER A 404 -13.35 22.60 -7.82
N ALA A 405 -12.71 23.47 -7.04
CA ALA A 405 -13.06 23.69 -5.63
C ALA A 405 -14.48 24.25 -5.48
N HIS A 406 -14.83 25.24 -6.32
CA HIS A 406 -16.17 25.84 -6.33
C HIS A 406 -17.24 24.79 -6.63
N ARG A 407 -17.09 24.00 -7.71
CA ARG A 407 -18.05 22.94 -8.05
C ARG A 407 -18.18 21.90 -6.95
N ALA A 408 -17.08 21.51 -6.30
CA ALA A 408 -17.12 20.57 -5.20
C ALA A 408 -17.86 21.14 -3.98
N ALA A 409 -17.58 22.39 -3.61
CA ALA A 409 -18.25 23.07 -2.50
C ALA A 409 -19.77 23.19 -2.74
N GLU A 410 -20.18 23.60 -3.94
CA GLU A 410 -21.58 23.67 -4.33
C GLU A 410 -22.27 22.31 -4.33
N TYR A 411 -21.57 21.24 -4.75
CA TYR A 411 -22.08 19.88 -4.66
C TYR A 411 -22.33 19.48 -3.20
N LEU A 412 -21.37 19.73 -2.31
CA LEU A 412 -21.50 19.42 -0.88
C LEU A 412 -22.62 20.22 -0.21
N VAL A 413 -22.77 21.51 -0.53
CA VAL A 413 -23.90 22.34 -0.01
C VAL A 413 -25.25 21.76 -0.41
N ARG A 414 -25.40 21.42 -1.70
CA ARG A 414 -26.65 20.79 -2.21
C ARG A 414 -26.95 19.41 -1.62
N SER A 415 -25.93 18.73 -1.12
CA SER A 415 -26.05 17.41 -0.51
C SER A 415 -26.57 17.47 0.93
N VAL A 416 -26.69 18.64 1.54
CA VAL A 416 -27.20 18.79 2.91
C VAL A 416 -28.72 18.83 2.88
N SER A 417 -29.35 17.94 3.67
CA SER A 417 -30.80 17.91 3.83
C SER A 417 -31.28 19.09 4.68
N PRO A 418 -32.21 19.93 4.21
CA PRO A 418 -32.77 21.01 5.00
C PRO A 418 -33.51 20.55 6.27
N GLU A 419 -34.02 19.31 6.27
CA GLU A 419 -34.79 18.75 7.39
C GLU A 419 -33.91 18.33 8.56
N THR A 420 -32.75 17.78 8.26
CA THR A 420 -31.84 17.24 9.28
C THR A 420 -30.66 18.15 9.58
N GLY A 421 -30.25 18.99 8.61
CA GLY A 421 -28.99 19.75 8.63
C GLY A 421 -27.75 18.87 8.42
N LEU A 422 -27.95 17.61 8.06
CA LEU A 422 -26.91 16.62 7.79
C LEU A 422 -26.94 16.23 6.30
N HIS A 423 -25.91 15.53 5.78
CA HIS A 423 -25.91 15.10 4.40
C HIS A 423 -27.06 14.13 4.09
N SER A 424 -27.51 14.12 2.85
CA SER A 424 -28.50 13.16 2.33
C SER A 424 -27.94 11.73 2.35
N THR A 425 -28.81 10.74 2.13
CA THR A 425 -28.40 9.33 2.11
C THR A 425 -27.20 9.08 1.18
N ALA A 426 -26.19 8.41 1.72
CA ALA A 426 -24.94 8.06 1.05
C ALA A 426 -24.45 6.68 1.54
N PHE A 427 -23.41 6.14 0.93
CA PHE A 427 -22.62 5.06 1.55
C PHE A 427 -21.65 5.63 2.59
N ASP A 428 -21.38 4.82 3.62
CA ASP A 428 -20.34 5.12 4.60
C ASP A 428 -18.93 4.92 4.02
N LEU A 429 -17.93 5.35 4.75
CA LEU A 429 -16.53 5.19 4.32
C LEU A 429 -16.08 3.73 4.23
N TRP A 430 -16.70 2.80 4.98
CA TRP A 430 -16.38 1.37 4.96
C TRP A 430 -17.09 0.61 3.84
N GLU A 431 -17.92 1.29 3.05
CA GLU A 431 -18.65 0.69 1.92
C GLU A 431 -19.64 -0.41 2.36
N THR A 432 -20.16 -0.28 3.58
CA THR A 432 -20.99 -1.31 4.24
C THR A 432 -22.43 -0.83 4.46
N PHE A 433 -22.60 0.41 4.88
CA PHE A 433 -23.90 0.94 5.30
C PHE A 433 -24.40 2.06 4.38
N ARG A 434 -25.72 2.19 4.32
CA ARG A 434 -26.41 3.31 3.64
C ARG A 434 -27.16 4.13 4.66
N GLY A 435 -26.95 5.44 4.63
CA GLY A 435 -27.56 6.35 5.59
C GLY A 435 -26.90 7.72 5.58
N THR A 436 -26.88 8.37 6.74
CA THR A 436 -26.25 9.67 6.99
C THR A 436 -25.25 9.50 8.11
N PHE A 437 -23.97 9.74 7.87
CA PHE A 437 -22.89 9.30 8.75
C PHE A 437 -22.17 10.44 9.44
N THR A 438 -21.79 10.22 10.69
CA THR A 438 -21.03 11.15 11.51
C THR A 438 -19.71 11.55 10.86
N TYR A 439 -18.94 10.57 10.35
CA TYR A 439 -17.67 10.81 9.65
C TYR A 439 -17.86 11.72 8.43
N SER A 440 -18.79 11.37 7.54
CA SER A 440 -19.03 12.12 6.31
C SER A 440 -19.48 13.54 6.57
N ASN A 441 -20.33 13.77 7.59
CA ASN A 441 -20.73 15.12 8.01
C ASN A 441 -19.53 15.93 8.54
N GLY A 442 -18.64 15.30 9.32
CA GLY A 442 -17.40 15.92 9.77
C GLY A 442 -16.49 16.32 8.61
N ALA A 443 -16.33 15.43 7.64
CA ALA A 443 -15.56 15.69 6.43
C ALA A 443 -16.14 16.86 5.62
N ILE A 444 -17.46 16.88 5.41
CA ILE A 444 -18.15 17.96 4.67
C ILE A 444 -17.96 19.30 5.39
N ALA A 445 -18.17 19.35 6.70
CA ALA A 445 -18.01 20.59 7.46
C ALA A 445 -16.58 21.14 7.39
N ALA A 446 -15.57 20.26 7.53
CA ALA A 446 -14.16 20.62 7.37
C ALA A 446 -13.85 21.10 5.95
N ALA A 447 -14.33 20.39 4.93
CA ALA A 447 -14.14 20.75 3.53
C ALA A 447 -14.75 22.10 3.18
N LEU A 448 -15.97 22.39 3.64
CA LEU A 448 -16.62 23.68 3.44
C LEU A 448 -15.89 24.82 4.20
N GLY A 449 -15.32 24.55 5.36
CA GLY A 449 -14.45 25.49 6.06
C GLY A 449 -13.18 25.82 5.26
N GLU A 450 -12.56 24.82 4.66
CA GLU A 450 -11.41 25.04 3.76
C GLU A 450 -11.82 25.72 2.45
N ALA A 451 -12.97 25.39 1.88
CA ALA A 451 -13.52 26.10 0.72
C ALA A 451 -13.78 27.58 1.00
N ALA A 452 -14.31 27.90 2.20
CA ALA A 452 -14.49 29.29 2.62
C ALA A 452 -13.14 30.03 2.72
N TYR A 453 -12.08 29.38 3.17
CA TYR A 453 -10.72 29.92 3.14
C TYR A 453 -10.25 30.19 1.71
N LEU A 454 -10.42 29.24 0.79
CA LEU A 454 -10.07 29.43 -0.62
C LEU A 454 -10.86 30.59 -1.26
N ALA A 455 -12.17 30.68 -0.97
CA ALA A 455 -13.03 31.74 -1.48
C ALA A 455 -12.59 33.14 -1.00
N ARG A 456 -12.26 33.31 0.28
CA ARG A 456 -11.73 34.57 0.79
C ARG A 456 -10.44 34.99 0.12
N ASN A 457 -9.53 34.05 -0.12
CA ASN A 457 -8.27 34.32 -0.84
C ASN A 457 -8.46 34.58 -2.33
N SER A 458 -9.63 34.22 -2.89
CA SER A 458 -10.04 34.53 -4.28
C SER A 458 -10.96 35.74 -4.38
N GLY A 459 -11.18 36.49 -3.29
CA GLY A 459 -12.07 37.66 -3.26
C GLY A 459 -13.57 37.36 -3.30
N GLN A 460 -13.98 36.09 -3.11
CA GLN A 460 -15.37 35.63 -3.21
C GLN A 460 -16.01 35.55 -1.81
N ASN A 461 -16.15 36.71 -1.14
CA ASN A 461 -16.56 36.76 0.28
C ASN A 461 -17.97 36.22 0.53
N ASP A 462 -18.93 36.46 -0.37
CA ASP A 462 -20.32 36.00 -0.23
C ASP A 462 -20.39 34.47 -0.25
N LEU A 463 -19.61 33.83 -1.11
CA LEU A 463 -19.47 32.36 -1.15
C LEU A 463 -18.80 31.85 0.12
N ALA A 464 -17.75 32.50 0.58
CA ALA A 464 -17.06 32.14 1.82
C ALA A 464 -17.99 32.16 3.01
N ASP A 465 -18.82 33.18 3.15
CA ASP A 465 -19.77 33.33 4.25
C ASP A 465 -20.88 32.24 4.17
N THR A 466 -21.36 31.95 2.96
CA THR A 466 -22.35 30.89 2.73
C THR A 466 -21.80 29.51 3.10
N TRP A 467 -20.60 29.17 2.66
CA TRP A 467 -19.98 27.87 2.94
C TRP A 467 -19.59 27.73 4.42
N GLN A 468 -19.13 28.83 5.04
CA GLN A 468 -18.84 28.84 6.48
C GLN A 468 -20.11 28.66 7.33
N ALA A 469 -21.22 29.31 6.94
CA ALA A 469 -22.51 29.15 7.61
C ALA A 469 -23.03 27.71 7.48
N THR A 470 -22.90 27.10 6.30
CA THR A 470 -23.29 25.70 6.07
C THR A 470 -22.45 24.76 6.93
N ALA A 471 -21.12 24.94 6.99
CA ALA A 471 -20.24 24.16 7.86
C ALA A 471 -20.65 24.25 9.35
N ALA A 472 -20.98 25.45 9.83
CA ALA A 472 -21.44 25.67 11.19
C ALA A 472 -22.81 25.01 11.45
N ALA A 473 -23.73 25.06 10.50
CA ALA A 473 -25.04 24.39 10.60
C ALA A 473 -24.87 22.86 10.70
N ILE A 474 -24.01 22.25 9.87
CA ILE A 474 -23.67 20.82 9.95
C ILE A 474 -23.10 20.50 11.33
N LYS A 475 -22.15 21.31 11.83
CA LYS A 475 -21.56 21.09 13.15
C LYS A 475 -22.61 21.07 14.24
N ASN A 476 -23.53 22.03 14.25
CA ASN A 476 -24.64 22.09 15.21
C ASN A 476 -25.57 20.86 15.09
N ALA A 477 -25.86 20.41 13.87
CA ALA A 477 -26.69 19.23 13.63
C ALA A 477 -26.01 17.93 14.13
N VAL A 478 -24.72 17.75 13.87
CA VAL A 478 -23.95 16.60 14.38
C VAL A 478 -23.94 16.61 15.91
N MET A 479 -23.62 17.74 16.54
CA MET A 479 -23.56 17.84 18.00
C MET A 479 -24.92 17.59 18.65
N SER A 480 -26.00 18.09 18.08
CA SER A 480 -27.34 17.98 18.68
C SER A 480 -28.05 16.66 18.41
N ARG A 481 -27.75 15.99 17.28
CA ARG A 481 -28.47 14.78 16.84
C ARG A 481 -27.67 13.49 17.00
N LEU A 482 -26.33 13.55 16.89
CA LEU A 482 -25.50 12.36 16.82
C LEU A 482 -24.61 12.15 18.07
N TRP A 483 -24.41 13.18 18.90
CA TRP A 483 -23.69 13.04 20.17
C TRP A 483 -24.58 12.35 21.22
N GLN A 484 -24.13 11.23 21.77
CA GLN A 484 -24.88 10.40 22.72
C GLN A 484 -24.44 10.62 24.19
N GLY A 485 -23.55 11.60 24.43
CA GLY A 485 -23.03 11.91 25.77
C GLY A 485 -21.67 11.30 26.09
N ASP A 486 -21.32 10.17 25.45
CA ASP A 486 -20.02 9.51 25.61
C ASP A 486 -19.36 9.10 24.27
N VAL A 487 -20.16 8.91 23.23
CA VAL A 487 -19.71 8.60 21.85
C VAL A 487 -20.60 9.31 20.85
N PHE A 488 -20.14 9.44 19.61
CA PHE A 488 -21.03 9.77 18.51
C PHE A 488 -21.69 8.50 17.97
N ALA A 489 -22.96 8.57 17.66
CA ALA A 489 -23.68 7.56 16.88
C ALA A 489 -23.01 7.38 15.51
N ARG A 490 -23.10 6.21 14.90
CA ARG A 490 -22.67 6.02 13.50
C ARG A 490 -23.33 7.04 12.60
N GLY A 491 -24.65 7.28 12.78
CA GLY A 491 -25.38 8.27 12.03
C GLY A 491 -26.88 8.11 12.11
N LEU A 492 -27.56 8.33 10.99
CA LEU A 492 -28.97 8.01 10.79
C LEU A 492 -29.11 6.93 9.72
N ASP A 493 -30.05 5.99 9.91
CA ASP A 493 -30.39 4.99 8.90
C ASP A 493 -31.10 5.62 7.68
N ILE A 494 -31.40 4.83 6.66
CA ILE A 494 -32.12 5.28 5.46
C ILE A 494 -33.52 5.82 5.76
N GLY A 495 -34.10 5.49 6.89
CA GLY A 495 -35.39 6.00 7.39
C GLY A 495 -35.26 7.27 8.24
N GLY A 496 -34.06 7.82 8.40
CA GLY A 496 -33.79 9.01 9.21
C GLY A 496 -33.79 8.77 10.72
N ARG A 497 -33.80 7.51 11.19
CA ARG A 497 -33.75 7.14 12.60
C ARG A 497 -32.29 7.04 13.06
N LEU A 498 -32.02 7.38 14.32
CA LEU A 498 -30.69 7.27 14.90
C LEU A 498 -30.19 5.81 14.82
N ASP A 499 -29.01 5.61 14.24
CA ASP A 499 -28.22 4.38 14.36
C ASP A 499 -27.18 4.59 15.48
N PRO A 500 -27.45 4.08 16.70
CA PRO A 500 -26.63 4.36 17.87
C PRO A 500 -25.35 3.54 17.93
N ALA A 501 -25.07 2.69 16.94
CA ALA A 501 -23.87 1.87 16.87
C ALA A 501 -22.62 2.77 16.89
N VAL A 502 -21.53 2.26 17.47
CA VAL A 502 -20.25 2.97 17.52
C VAL A 502 -19.40 2.59 16.31
N ASP A 503 -18.78 3.61 15.74
CA ASP A 503 -17.90 3.50 14.60
C ASP A 503 -16.59 4.27 14.88
N ALA A 504 -15.44 3.63 14.69
CA ALA A 504 -14.13 4.24 14.92
C ALA A 504 -13.89 5.46 14.03
N SER A 505 -14.59 5.57 12.89
CA SER A 505 -14.50 6.74 12.01
C SER A 505 -14.93 8.05 12.69
N ALA A 506 -15.71 7.99 13.78
CA ALA A 506 -16.01 9.17 14.58
C ALA A 506 -14.74 9.88 15.11
N LEU A 507 -13.63 9.17 15.26
CA LEU A 507 -12.32 9.75 15.58
C LEU A 507 -11.80 10.71 14.49
N GLY A 508 -12.31 10.60 13.26
CA GLY A 508 -12.09 11.55 12.18
C GLY A 508 -12.51 12.97 12.52
N LEU A 509 -13.48 13.15 13.42
CA LEU A 509 -13.88 14.47 13.94
C LEU A 509 -12.75 15.18 14.73
N ILE A 510 -11.80 14.42 15.27
CA ILE A 510 -10.63 14.94 15.99
C ILE A 510 -9.44 15.09 15.01
N THR A 511 -9.21 14.08 14.19
CA THR A 511 -8.13 14.02 13.18
C THR A 511 -8.51 13.09 12.05
N PRO A 512 -8.52 13.53 10.77
CA PRO A 512 -7.84 14.72 10.24
C PRO A 512 -8.66 16.00 10.26
N PHE A 513 -9.98 15.95 10.45
CA PHE A 513 -10.87 17.07 10.10
C PHE A 513 -10.86 18.24 11.09
N GLU A 514 -10.32 18.06 12.29
CA GLU A 514 -10.31 19.11 13.34
C GLU A 514 -11.70 19.74 13.55
N PHE A 515 -12.76 18.94 13.35
CA PHE A 515 -14.14 19.33 13.55
C PHE A 515 -14.41 19.68 15.03
N LEU A 516 -13.84 18.89 15.95
CA LEU A 516 -13.75 19.21 17.37
C LEU A 516 -12.45 19.99 17.61
N ARG A 517 -12.58 21.22 18.04
CA ARG A 517 -11.45 22.12 18.30
C ARG A 517 -10.89 21.87 19.69
N LEU A 518 -9.65 21.39 19.74
CA LEU A 518 -8.98 21.05 21.01
C LEU A 518 -8.47 22.29 21.80
N ASP A 519 -8.47 23.46 21.19
CA ASP A 519 -8.22 24.74 21.85
C ASP A 519 -9.49 25.27 22.60
N ASP A 520 -10.68 24.80 22.26
CA ASP A 520 -11.91 25.01 22.99
C ASP A 520 -12.05 23.97 24.11
N PRO A 521 -12.13 24.38 25.42
CA PRO A 521 -12.21 23.43 26.52
C PRO A 521 -13.44 22.51 26.48
N ALA A 522 -14.59 22.99 26.01
CA ALA A 522 -15.81 22.18 25.93
C ALA A 522 -15.73 21.14 24.82
N GLU A 523 -15.25 21.53 23.65
CA GLU A 523 -15.05 20.59 22.52
C GLU A 523 -13.93 19.58 22.81
N ARG A 524 -12.87 20.00 23.51
CA ARG A 524 -11.80 19.11 23.98
C ARG A 524 -12.32 18.05 24.97
N GLU A 525 -13.23 18.40 25.87
CA GLU A 525 -13.86 17.43 26.78
C GLU A 525 -14.74 16.44 26.01
N VAL A 526 -15.51 16.88 25.02
CA VAL A 526 -16.26 16.01 24.12
C VAL A 526 -15.31 15.06 23.37
N ALA A 527 -14.20 15.57 22.84
CA ALA A 527 -13.20 14.76 22.13
C ALA A 527 -12.58 13.69 23.05
N ALA A 528 -12.18 14.08 24.27
CA ALA A 528 -11.60 13.16 25.23
C ALA A 528 -12.60 12.07 25.64
N THR A 529 -13.85 12.45 25.91
CA THR A 529 -14.93 11.53 26.27
C THR A 529 -15.24 10.57 25.11
N CYS A 530 -15.27 11.07 23.86
CA CYS A 530 -15.47 10.26 22.67
C CYS A 530 -14.36 9.21 22.50
N VAL A 531 -13.09 9.59 22.64
CA VAL A 531 -11.94 8.68 22.52
C VAL A 531 -12.04 7.54 23.54
N GLU A 532 -12.36 7.86 24.80
CA GLU A 532 -12.54 6.83 25.84
C GLU A 532 -13.78 5.95 25.60
N GLY A 533 -14.86 6.53 25.10
CA GLY A 533 -16.08 5.80 24.74
C GLY A 533 -15.86 4.82 23.58
N VAL A 534 -15.19 5.28 22.52
CA VAL A 534 -14.83 4.44 21.36
C VAL A 534 -13.90 3.30 21.80
N ALA A 535 -12.86 3.59 22.59
CA ALA A 535 -11.96 2.55 23.10
C ALA A 535 -12.68 1.52 23.97
N ARG A 536 -13.62 1.92 24.80
CA ARG A 536 -14.42 1.01 25.63
C ARG A 536 -15.34 0.10 24.81
N ARG A 537 -15.91 0.60 23.70
CA ARG A 537 -16.87 -0.12 22.87
C ARG A 537 -16.23 -0.98 21.77
N LEU A 538 -15.17 -0.49 21.16
CA LEU A 538 -14.50 -1.12 20.00
C LEU A 538 -13.12 -1.71 20.34
N GLY A 539 -12.63 -1.46 21.56
CA GLY A 539 -11.30 -1.91 21.97
C GLY A 539 -11.19 -3.43 22.09
N MET A 540 -10.18 -3.99 21.45
CA MET A 540 -9.72 -5.35 21.61
C MET A 540 -8.32 -5.33 22.22
N GLY A 541 -8.09 -6.10 23.25
CA GLY A 541 -6.75 -6.28 23.82
C GLY A 541 -5.87 -7.10 22.88
N VAL A 542 -4.85 -6.47 22.32
CA VAL A 542 -3.83 -7.15 21.51
C VAL A 542 -2.46 -6.91 22.15
N ASP A 543 -1.84 -7.95 22.66
CA ASP A 543 -0.52 -7.88 23.32
C ASP A 543 -0.38 -6.77 24.37
N GLY A 544 -1.43 -6.56 25.17
CA GLY A 544 -1.47 -5.54 26.21
C GLY A 544 -1.69 -4.11 25.71
N ALA A 545 -1.98 -3.92 24.44
CA ALA A 545 -2.37 -2.65 23.83
C ALA A 545 -3.84 -2.64 23.39
N GLU A 546 -4.43 -1.47 23.28
CA GLU A 546 -5.77 -1.29 22.70
C GLU A 546 -5.64 -1.23 21.17
N ALA A 547 -6.27 -2.19 20.49
CA ALA A 547 -6.52 -2.16 19.06
C ALA A 547 -8.03 -2.03 18.82
N LEU A 548 -8.46 -1.35 17.77
CA LEU A 548 -9.88 -1.05 17.56
C LEU A 548 -10.48 -1.84 16.40
N LEU A 549 -11.67 -2.37 16.59
CA LEU A 549 -12.58 -2.71 15.47
C LEU A 549 -12.90 -1.46 14.67
N ARG A 550 -13.24 -1.60 13.38
CA ARG A 550 -13.72 -0.48 12.56
C ARG A 550 -15.06 0.03 13.07
N PHE A 551 -15.96 -0.88 13.40
CA PHE A 551 -17.28 -0.60 13.98
C PHE A 551 -17.79 -1.81 14.76
N GLU A 552 -18.87 -1.64 15.52
CA GLU A 552 -19.54 -2.74 16.24
C GLU A 552 -20.03 -3.82 15.27
N ASP A 553 -19.79 -5.09 15.61
CA ASP A 553 -20.14 -6.29 14.83
C ASP A 553 -19.43 -6.37 13.45
N ASP A 554 -18.25 -5.78 13.31
CA ASP A 554 -17.44 -5.85 12.09
C ASP A 554 -16.95 -7.30 11.84
N GLY A 555 -17.44 -7.91 10.78
CA GLY A 555 -17.04 -9.25 10.32
C GLY A 555 -16.04 -9.27 9.16
N TYR A 556 -15.63 -8.10 8.66
CA TYR A 556 -14.73 -8.01 7.50
C TYR A 556 -13.36 -8.66 7.79
N ALA A 557 -12.83 -9.36 6.79
CA ALA A 557 -11.54 -10.07 6.86
C ALA A 557 -11.39 -10.97 8.11
N GLY A 558 -12.50 -11.52 8.61
CA GLY A 558 -12.53 -12.41 9.78
C GLY A 558 -12.80 -11.71 11.12
N GLY A 559 -13.16 -10.43 11.14
CA GLY A 559 -13.61 -9.71 12.33
C GLY A 559 -12.49 -9.33 13.31
N GLY A 560 -11.29 -9.09 12.81
CA GLY A 560 -10.15 -8.59 13.58
C GLY A 560 -10.15 -7.07 13.73
N PRO A 561 -9.22 -6.51 14.54
CA PRO A 561 -9.04 -5.07 14.62
C PRO A 561 -8.61 -4.46 13.29
N GLY A 562 -9.08 -3.26 12.99
CA GLY A 562 -8.59 -2.45 11.88
C GLY A 562 -7.29 -1.75 12.25
N ALA A 563 -6.23 -1.94 11.47
CA ALA A 563 -4.98 -1.24 11.71
C ALA A 563 -5.15 0.28 11.53
N LEU A 564 -5.91 0.69 10.50
CA LEU A 564 -6.25 2.09 10.27
C LEU A 564 -7.06 2.68 11.44
N ALA A 565 -8.12 1.99 11.91
CA ALA A 565 -8.93 2.42 13.06
C ALA A 565 -8.08 2.57 14.34
N THR A 566 -7.17 1.63 14.56
CA THR A 566 -6.22 1.66 15.69
C THR A 566 -5.26 2.85 15.59
N LEU A 567 -4.79 3.19 14.39
CA LEU A 567 -3.93 4.38 14.20
C LEU A 567 -4.71 5.69 14.30
N TRP A 568 -5.99 5.74 13.91
CA TRP A 568 -6.82 6.91 14.19
C TRP A 568 -6.98 7.15 15.70
N TYR A 569 -7.16 6.05 16.46
CA TYR A 569 -7.16 6.15 17.91
C TYR A 569 -5.83 6.68 18.48
N ALA A 570 -4.70 6.13 18.03
CA ALA A 570 -3.39 6.62 18.41
C ALA A 570 -3.20 8.11 18.06
N ARG A 571 -3.59 8.53 16.85
CA ARG A 571 -3.55 9.93 16.42
C ARG A 571 -4.44 10.83 17.30
N ALA A 572 -5.66 10.39 17.62
CA ALA A 572 -6.56 11.14 18.49
C ALA A 572 -5.99 11.33 19.91
N LEU A 573 -5.40 10.26 20.49
CA LEU A 573 -4.69 10.35 21.77
C LEU A 573 -3.53 11.35 21.73
N LEU A 574 -2.70 11.31 20.67
CA LEU A 574 -1.58 12.24 20.49
C LEU A 574 -2.04 13.69 20.30
N ARG A 575 -3.15 13.89 19.57
CA ARG A 575 -3.76 15.24 19.44
C ARG A 575 -4.25 15.76 20.78
N LEU A 576 -4.88 14.92 21.61
CA LEU A 576 -5.29 15.28 22.97
C LEU A 576 -4.08 15.57 23.87
N ALA A 577 -3.01 14.75 23.78
CA ALA A 577 -1.78 14.99 24.53
C ALA A 577 -1.12 16.34 24.20
N LEU A 578 -1.26 16.78 22.94
CA LEU A 578 -0.73 18.05 22.43
C LEU A 578 -1.68 19.24 22.63
N ALA A 579 -2.88 19.01 23.18
CA ALA A 579 -3.88 20.08 23.35
C ALA A 579 -3.41 21.15 24.38
N PRO A 580 -3.76 22.43 24.18
CA PRO A 580 -3.42 23.48 25.14
C PRO A 580 -3.90 23.13 26.57
N GLU A 581 -3.10 23.48 27.58
CA GLU A 581 -3.42 23.30 28.99
C GLU A 581 -3.72 21.84 29.41
N MET A 582 -3.24 20.84 28.63
CA MET A 582 -3.39 19.45 29.01
C MET A 582 -2.56 19.14 30.26
N ASN A 583 -3.17 18.43 31.22
CA ASN A 583 -2.47 17.94 32.40
C ASN A 583 -1.29 17.02 31.97
N PRO A 584 -0.06 17.24 32.50
CA PRO A 584 1.12 16.49 32.09
C PRO A 584 0.99 14.96 32.30
N GLU A 585 0.40 14.51 33.39
CA GLU A 585 0.21 13.08 33.68
C GLU A 585 -0.76 12.44 32.66
N LYS A 586 -1.84 13.16 32.32
CA LYS A 586 -2.82 12.73 31.32
C LYS A 586 -2.21 12.73 29.93
N ALA A 587 -1.38 13.73 29.60
CA ALA A 587 -0.63 13.77 28.34
C ALA A 587 0.34 12.58 28.20
N ALA A 588 1.09 12.27 29.26
CA ALA A 588 1.98 11.10 29.30
C ALA A 588 1.20 9.78 29.15
N SER A 589 0.05 9.64 29.81
CA SER A 589 -0.83 8.48 29.67
C SER A 589 -1.33 8.33 28.23
N TYR A 590 -1.79 9.40 27.60
CA TYR A 590 -2.22 9.37 26.20
C TYR A 590 -1.08 9.00 25.26
N ARG A 591 0.12 9.56 25.47
CA ARG A 591 1.32 9.21 24.69
C ARG A 591 1.63 7.73 24.82
N ALA A 592 1.68 7.18 26.02
CA ALA A 592 2.01 5.77 26.28
C ALA A 592 1.00 4.82 25.59
N ARG A 593 -0.30 5.11 25.68
CA ARG A 593 -1.37 4.32 25.03
C ARG A 593 -1.25 4.41 23.50
N ALA A 594 -0.99 5.59 22.95
CA ALA A 594 -0.78 5.76 21.52
C ALA A 594 0.41 4.95 21.00
N VAL A 595 1.57 5.01 21.68
CA VAL A 595 2.77 4.22 21.37
C VAL A 595 2.48 2.71 21.43
N ALA A 596 1.75 2.26 22.46
CA ALA A 596 1.37 0.86 22.58
C ALA A 596 0.48 0.40 21.41
N SER A 597 -0.52 1.20 21.00
CA SER A 597 -1.39 0.91 19.85
C SER A 597 -0.61 0.94 18.53
N MET A 598 0.30 1.90 18.33
CA MET A 598 1.18 1.93 17.15
C MET A 598 2.04 0.66 17.07
N ARG A 599 2.61 0.19 18.17
CA ARG A 599 3.38 -1.05 18.23
C ARG A 599 2.52 -2.29 17.97
N ALA A 600 1.27 -2.32 18.41
CA ALA A 600 0.35 -3.41 18.06
C ALA A 600 0.13 -3.50 16.54
N VAL A 601 -0.04 -2.37 15.86
CA VAL A 601 -0.14 -2.33 14.40
C VAL A 601 1.15 -2.80 13.72
N LEU A 602 2.34 -2.43 14.22
CA LEU A 602 3.62 -2.91 13.68
C LEU A 602 3.75 -4.43 13.79
N ARG A 603 3.36 -5.02 14.91
CA ARG A 603 3.42 -6.48 15.10
C ARG A 603 2.44 -7.24 14.21
N ALA A 604 1.34 -6.62 13.82
CA ALA A 604 0.38 -7.18 12.87
C ALA A 604 0.81 -7.03 11.41
N GLY A 605 1.85 -6.26 11.13
CA GLY A 605 2.42 -6.07 9.80
C GLY A 605 3.16 -7.31 9.29
N THR A 606 3.64 -7.21 8.05
CA THR A 606 4.50 -8.24 7.45
C THR A 606 5.85 -8.33 8.18
N SER A 607 6.57 -9.41 8.01
CA SER A 607 7.92 -9.56 8.60
C SER A 607 8.93 -8.51 8.08
N THR A 608 8.61 -7.84 6.98
CA THR A 608 9.40 -6.75 6.39
C THR A 608 8.92 -5.35 6.79
N GLY A 609 7.91 -5.26 7.68
CA GLY A 609 7.42 -4.00 8.24
C GLY A 609 6.39 -3.25 7.37
N LEU A 610 5.74 -3.93 6.43
CA LEU A 610 4.62 -3.36 5.68
C LEU A 610 3.32 -3.49 6.49
N LEU A 611 2.53 -2.41 6.52
CA LEU A 611 1.33 -2.34 7.36
C LEU A 611 0.08 -2.75 6.57
N PRO A 612 -0.80 -3.60 7.16
CA PRO A 612 -2.05 -4.03 6.54
C PRO A 612 -3.20 -3.06 6.82
N GLU A 613 -4.34 -3.26 6.15
CA GLU A 613 -5.59 -2.63 6.54
C GLU A 613 -6.18 -3.26 7.81
N MET A 614 -6.22 -4.60 7.84
CA MET A 614 -6.77 -5.36 8.96
C MET A 614 -5.68 -6.19 9.66
N MET A 615 -5.76 -6.22 10.99
CA MET A 615 -4.86 -6.99 11.84
C MET A 615 -5.45 -8.40 11.98
N GLY A 616 -4.79 -9.39 11.38
CA GLY A 616 -5.25 -10.76 11.46
C GLY A 616 -5.01 -11.42 12.81
N SER A 617 -5.65 -12.58 13.04
CA SER A 617 -5.63 -13.31 14.31
C SER A 617 -4.40 -14.20 14.53
N GLY A 618 -3.40 -14.15 13.65
CA GLY A 618 -2.19 -14.98 13.76
C GLY A 618 -1.02 -14.48 12.91
N PRO A 619 0.19 -15.01 13.13
CA PRO A 619 1.36 -14.64 12.34
C PRO A 619 1.12 -14.85 10.83
N GLY A 620 1.34 -13.80 10.04
CA GLY A 620 1.14 -13.82 8.59
C GLY A 620 -0.32 -13.75 8.12
N SER A 621 -1.28 -13.53 9.03
CA SER A 621 -2.67 -13.26 8.69
C SER A 621 -2.95 -11.77 8.65
N HIS A 622 -2.35 -11.06 7.70
CA HIS A 622 -2.61 -9.65 7.42
C HIS A 622 -3.45 -9.51 6.14
N TRP A 623 -4.22 -8.45 6.03
CA TRP A 623 -5.08 -8.20 4.90
C TRP A 623 -4.74 -6.87 4.22
N ALA A 624 -4.64 -6.88 2.87
CA ALA A 624 -4.29 -5.72 2.05
C ALA A 624 -2.98 -5.03 2.50
N ALA A 625 -1.82 -5.73 2.43
CA ALA A 625 -0.52 -5.16 2.76
C ALA A 625 0.39 -5.06 1.51
N PRO A 626 1.12 -3.95 1.33
CA PRO A 626 1.04 -2.69 2.09
C PRO A 626 -0.24 -1.91 1.81
N HIS A 627 -0.91 -1.42 2.84
CA HIS A 627 -2.07 -0.55 2.71
C HIS A 627 -1.65 0.92 2.82
N ALA A 628 -1.77 1.67 1.74
CA ALA A 628 -1.24 3.04 1.65
C ALA A 628 -1.80 3.97 2.74
N TRP A 629 -3.11 3.93 2.98
CA TRP A 629 -3.75 4.78 3.99
C TRP A 629 -3.31 4.44 5.42
N THR A 630 -3.19 3.15 5.76
CA THR A 630 -2.68 2.73 7.08
C THR A 630 -1.26 3.24 7.30
N MET A 631 -0.39 3.11 6.28
CA MET A 631 0.99 3.59 6.36
C MET A 631 1.05 5.12 6.48
N ALA A 632 0.20 5.84 5.78
CA ALA A 632 0.07 7.29 5.92
C ALA A 632 -0.43 7.70 7.32
N ALA A 633 -1.41 6.99 7.86
CA ALA A 633 -1.88 7.21 9.24
C ALA A 633 -0.77 6.98 10.27
N PHE A 634 0.10 5.98 10.04
CA PHE A 634 1.28 5.72 10.87
C PHE A 634 2.31 6.85 10.76
N VAL A 635 2.62 7.32 9.55
CA VAL A 635 3.51 8.48 9.33
C VAL A 635 2.99 9.70 10.08
N MET A 636 1.69 10.00 9.99
CA MET A 636 1.08 11.13 10.71
C MET A 636 1.13 10.95 12.23
N ALA A 637 0.95 9.73 12.73
CA ALA A 637 1.11 9.43 14.16
C ALA A 637 2.56 9.69 14.62
N CYS A 638 3.57 9.27 13.84
CA CYS A 638 4.98 9.53 14.12
C CYS A 638 5.30 11.04 14.15
N LEU A 639 4.76 11.81 13.20
CA LEU A 639 4.94 13.27 13.15
C LEU A 639 4.27 14.00 14.32
N LEU A 640 3.15 13.48 14.85
CA LEU A 640 2.52 14.00 16.07
C LEU A 640 3.34 13.61 17.31
N LEU A 641 3.81 12.37 17.37
CA LEU A 641 4.61 11.86 18.48
C LEU A 641 5.94 12.63 18.63
N ASP A 642 6.60 12.99 17.51
CA ASP A 642 7.82 13.81 17.47
C ASP A 642 7.68 15.19 18.17
N ARG A 643 6.44 15.67 18.31
CA ARG A 643 6.15 16.94 19.00
C ARG A 643 6.05 16.81 20.52
N LEU A 644 6.01 15.59 21.04
CA LEU A 644 5.96 15.29 22.48
C LEU A 644 7.37 14.92 22.97
N PRO A 645 7.70 15.20 24.25
CA PRO A 645 8.97 14.80 24.81
C PRO A 645 9.11 13.26 24.77
N LEU A 646 10.33 12.78 24.47
CA LEU A 646 10.65 11.38 24.68
C LEU A 646 10.54 11.06 26.16
N ASP A 647 9.97 9.88 26.47
CA ASP A 647 10.12 9.34 27.82
C ASP A 647 11.61 9.06 28.05
N THR A 648 12.28 9.92 28.80
CA THR A 648 13.60 9.57 29.32
C THR A 648 13.39 8.39 30.26
N PRO A 649 14.03 7.22 30.06
CA PRO A 649 14.10 6.23 31.12
C PRO A 649 14.65 6.95 32.35
N ASP A 650 13.97 6.81 33.48
CA ASP A 650 14.42 7.38 34.76
C ASP A 650 15.92 7.13 34.92
N ALA A 651 16.67 8.24 35.10
CA ALA A 651 18.11 8.26 35.29
C ALA A 651 18.49 7.58 36.61
#